data_d3e0705d2b2c90ba12502827720f25b7
#
_entry.id   d3e0705d2b2c90ba12502827720f25b7
#
_cell.length_a   1.000
_cell.length_b   1.000
_cell.length_c   1.000
_cell.angle_alpha   90.00
_cell.angle_beta   90.00
_cell.angle_gamma   90.00
#
_symmetry.space_group_name_H-M   'P 1'
#
loop_
_entity.id
_entity.type
_entity.pdbx_description
1 polymer ?
#
loop_
_entity_poly.entity_id
_entity_poly.type
_entity_poly.pdbx_seq_one_letter_code
_entity_poly.pdbx_strand_id
1 'polypeptide(L)'
;MTELLQSLNTQHEFVGRHNGPNHADQQKMLSTINAESLDALIAQTVPAQIRLEKPMQLAEAQSEADMLASIKKFADLNQVKRTFIGQGYYNTFTPNVILRNVLENPGWYTAYTPYQPEISQGRLESLLNYQQMVMDLTGMDIANASLLDEATAAAEAMTLCQRAGKSKSKVFFVADDVHPQTIEVIKTRAKYFGFDVVIGNVDALPQTEAFGALLQYPSTTGEVRDLTDVIAQAQANKTLVSVATDLLASALVKPAGEMGADVVIGSAQRFGVPMGYGGPHAAFMATREQHKRTMPGRVIGVSIDAKGNQALRMAMQTREQHIRREKATSNICTAQALLANMASFFAVYHGEEGIRTIARRTHHMTAILAAGLTKSGYELAHNAFFDTITINTGDNTQALYAKAQAADINLRLLDGQIGISFDETTTVADIDALFAIFDVKENVNALSTDIAGNEFAAIPEACRRTSRFLTHPVFNTHHSETQMMRYLKQLENKDFSLTHGMIPLGSCTMKLNAAAEMIPVTWPEFGALHPFAPIEQAAGYTALAEDLKAKLCEITGYDAFSLQPNSGASGEYAGLIAIQRYHESRGEGHRNVCLIPSSAHGTNPATAAMVSMKVVVVKCDENGNIDLVDLAAKIEKHQENLSSIMITYPSTHGVYEEQVKEVCEMVHAAGGQVYLDGANMNAQVGLTSPGFIGSDVSHLNLHKTFCIPHGGGGPGMGPIGVKSHLAPFLPGHIENGVEGKEFAVSAADLGSASILPISWAYIAMMGADGLTEATKVAILNANYVMERLRPHYPVLYRGTNGRVAHECIIDIRPLKEETGISEEDIAKRLMDYGFHAPTMSFPVAGTLMVEPTESEDLEELDRFCDAMIAIREEMTKVKNGEWPLENNPLVNAPHTQVDLMEEQWDRPYPREIACFPSAATKRSKYWPTVNRVDNVYGDRNLVCSCPGIENYEE
;
A
#
# COMPACT_ATOMS: atom_id res chain seq x y z
N MET A 1 -45.33 -6.86 -6.09
CA MET A 1 -45.24 -6.92 -4.62
C MET A 1 -46.14 -5.85 -4.03
N THR A 2 -46.85 -6.08 -2.93
CA THR A 2 -47.65 -5.02 -2.31
C THR A 2 -46.76 -3.95 -1.72
N GLU A 3 -47.20 -2.70 -1.63
CA GLU A 3 -46.45 -1.57 -1.07
C GLU A 3 -45.88 -1.88 0.33
N LEU A 4 -46.66 -2.61 1.15
CA LEU A 4 -46.24 -3.09 2.46
C LEU A 4 -45.05 -4.07 2.37
N LEU A 5 -45.06 -5.02 1.43
CA LEU A 5 -43.97 -5.98 1.25
C LEU A 5 -42.72 -5.31 0.69
N GLN A 6 -42.89 -4.26 -0.11
CA GLN A 6 -41.75 -3.45 -0.57
C GLN A 6 -41.09 -2.69 0.58
N SER A 7 -41.88 -2.11 1.50
CA SER A 7 -41.39 -1.40 2.66
C SER A 7 -40.67 -2.30 3.71
N LEU A 8 -40.92 -3.61 3.64
CA LEU A 8 -40.29 -4.63 4.50
C LEU A 8 -39.07 -5.29 3.83
N ASN A 9 -38.73 -4.88 2.61
CA ASN A 9 -37.56 -5.43 1.90
C ASN A 9 -36.28 -4.88 2.49
N THR A 10 -35.34 -5.77 2.87
CA THR A 10 -34.03 -5.43 3.45
C THR A 10 -32.96 -5.16 2.40
N GLN A 11 -33.28 -5.23 1.12
CA GLN A 11 -32.33 -5.19 0.00
C GLN A 11 -31.50 -3.90 -0.04
N HIS A 12 -32.08 -2.76 0.34
CA HIS A 12 -31.43 -1.45 0.38
C HIS A 12 -31.01 -1.00 1.79
N GLU A 13 -31.04 -1.90 2.77
CA GLU A 13 -30.77 -1.57 4.16
C GLU A 13 -29.33 -1.06 4.37
N PHE A 14 -28.37 -1.63 3.65
CA PHE A 14 -26.96 -1.27 3.78
C PHE A 14 -26.67 0.16 3.30
N VAL A 15 -27.34 0.64 2.25
CA VAL A 15 -27.15 2.01 1.73
C VAL A 15 -27.35 3.06 2.83
N GLY A 16 -28.42 2.91 3.63
CA GLY A 16 -28.70 3.80 4.76
C GLY A 16 -27.79 3.60 5.99
N ARG A 17 -27.03 2.50 6.04
CA ARG A 17 -26.01 2.27 7.07
C ARG A 17 -24.63 2.77 6.65
N HIS A 18 -24.36 2.83 5.34
CA HIS A 18 -23.12 3.34 4.78
C HIS A 18 -23.13 4.88 4.71
N ASN A 19 -24.19 5.47 4.17
CA ASN A 19 -24.35 6.91 4.07
C ASN A 19 -24.66 7.51 5.46
N GLY A 20 -23.84 8.47 5.91
CA GLY A 20 -23.99 9.07 7.23
C GLY A 20 -25.26 9.89 7.38
N PRO A 21 -25.51 10.92 6.52
CA PRO A 21 -26.71 11.75 6.63
C PRO A 21 -27.97 10.99 6.21
N ASN A 22 -28.94 10.86 7.11
CA ASN A 22 -30.26 10.39 6.75
C ASN A 22 -31.05 11.43 5.97
N HIS A 23 -32.23 11.08 5.44
CA HIS A 23 -33.03 11.98 4.63
C HIS A 23 -33.37 13.32 5.33
N ALA A 24 -33.70 13.30 6.64
CA ALA A 24 -33.96 14.53 7.38
C ALA A 24 -32.71 15.41 7.53
N ASP A 25 -31.57 14.79 7.72
CA ASP A 25 -30.28 15.50 7.78
C ASP A 25 -29.91 16.09 6.41
N GLN A 26 -30.09 15.34 5.32
CA GLN A 26 -29.89 15.84 3.96
C GLN A 26 -30.77 17.07 3.68
N GLN A 27 -32.02 17.10 4.13
CA GLN A 27 -32.89 18.26 3.97
C GLN A 27 -32.39 19.50 4.73
N LYS A 28 -31.89 19.32 5.97
CA LYS A 28 -31.26 20.42 6.72
C LYS A 28 -30.00 20.95 6.02
N MET A 29 -29.16 20.04 5.52
CA MET A 29 -27.94 20.38 4.80
C MET A 29 -28.25 21.12 3.50
N LEU A 30 -29.20 20.62 2.70
CA LEU A 30 -29.65 21.27 1.47
C LEU A 30 -30.20 22.70 1.75
N SER A 31 -30.98 22.87 2.83
CA SER A 31 -31.45 24.18 3.25
C SER A 31 -30.28 25.13 3.60
N THR A 32 -29.27 24.63 4.29
CA THR A 32 -28.07 25.41 4.67
C THR A 32 -27.30 25.91 3.44
N ILE A 33 -27.21 25.08 2.41
CA ILE A 33 -26.48 25.44 1.18
C ILE A 33 -27.37 26.10 0.12
N ASN A 34 -28.62 26.38 0.44
CA ASN A 34 -29.64 26.95 -0.48
C ASN A 34 -29.79 26.15 -1.78
N ALA A 35 -29.92 24.83 -1.67
CA ALA A 35 -30.24 23.92 -2.77
C ALA A 35 -31.66 23.34 -2.57
N GLU A 36 -32.47 23.29 -3.63
CA GLU A 36 -33.87 22.82 -3.57
C GLU A 36 -33.94 21.31 -3.34
N SER A 37 -32.99 20.58 -3.89
CA SER A 37 -32.91 19.10 -3.80
C SER A 37 -31.48 18.63 -4.04
N LEU A 38 -31.22 17.36 -3.75
CA LEU A 38 -29.95 16.71 -4.06
C LEU A 38 -29.66 16.72 -5.57
N ASP A 39 -30.66 16.48 -6.41
CA ASP A 39 -30.52 16.53 -7.86
C ASP A 39 -30.27 17.97 -8.37
N ALA A 40 -30.87 18.97 -7.74
CA ALA A 40 -30.58 20.38 -8.05
C ALA A 40 -29.15 20.75 -7.69
N LEU A 41 -28.61 20.24 -6.57
CA LEU A 41 -27.21 20.43 -6.21
C LEU A 41 -26.28 19.78 -7.26
N ILE A 42 -26.57 18.54 -7.66
CA ILE A 42 -25.78 17.84 -8.69
C ILE A 42 -25.83 18.60 -10.03
N ALA A 43 -26.99 19.12 -10.41
CA ALA A 43 -27.14 19.90 -11.62
C ALA A 43 -26.32 21.20 -11.60
N GLN A 44 -26.08 21.79 -10.41
CA GLN A 44 -25.24 22.98 -10.22
C GLN A 44 -23.75 22.64 -10.15
N THR A 45 -23.40 21.40 -9.81
CA THR A 45 -22.01 21.01 -9.50
C THR A 45 -21.36 20.30 -10.69
N VAL A 46 -22.03 19.29 -11.25
CA VAL A 46 -21.49 18.47 -12.35
C VAL A 46 -21.84 19.11 -13.70
N PRO A 47 -20.84 19.39 -14.56
CA PRO A 47 -21.10 19.95 -15.89
C PRO A 47 -22.04 19.10 -16.74
N ALA A 48 -23.00 19.74 -17.42
CA ALA A 48 -24.04 19.04 -18.18
C ALA A 48 -23.50 18.09 -19.24
N GLN A 49 -22.39 18.45 -19.89
CA GLN A 49 -21.79 17.69 -20.98
C GLN A 49 -21.11 16.39 -20.55
N ILE A 50 -20.84 16.21 -19.26
CA ILE A 50 -20.26 14.98 -18.73
C ILE A 50 -21.22 14.18 -17.86
N ARG A 51 -22.46 14.65 -17.63
CA ARG A 51 -23.47 13.90 -16.88
C ARG A 51 -23.98 12.71 -17.67
N LEU A 52 -23.99 11.54 -17.01
CA LEU A 52 -24.61 10.34 -17.59
C LEU A 52 -26.13 10.53 -17.70
N GLU A 53 -26.68 10.16 -18.85
CA GLU A 53 -28.12 10.23 -19.11
C GLU A 53 -28.89 8.99 -18.61
N LYS A 54 -28.16 7.89 -18.44
CA LYS A 54 -28.73 6.60 -18.04
C LYS A 54 -28.07 6.10 -16.76
N PRO A 55 -28.84 5.43 -15.88
CA PRO A 55 -28.25 4.78 -14.71
C PRO A 55 -27.31 3.65 -15.12
N MET A 56 -26.36 3.34 -14.23
CA MET A 56 -25.45 2.21 -14.41
C MET A 56 -26.23 0.90 -14.46
N GLN A 57 -25.79 -0.04 -15.30
CA GLN A 57 -26.36 -1.37 -15.48
C GLN A 57 -25.70 -2.38 -14.54
N LEU A 58 -25.83 -2.14 -13.22
CA LEU A 58 -25.40 -3.06 -12.17
C LEU A 58 -26.60 -3.81 -11.59
N ALA A 59 -26.33 -4.94 -10.94
CA ALA A 59 -27.35 -5.65 -10.18
C ALA A 59 -27.93 -4.77 -9.06
N GLU A 60 -29.16 -5.08 -8.64
CA GLU A 60 -29.79 -4.45 -7.48
C GLU A 60 -28.95 -4.68 -6.20
N ALA A 61 -29.06 -3.77 -5.25
CA ALA A 61 -28.40 -3.86 -3.95
C ALA A 61 -28.76 -5.17 -3.23
N GLN A 62 -27.82 -5.71 -2.47
CA GLN A 62 -28.00 -6.89 -1.63
C GLN A 62 -27.97 -6.50 -0.15
N SER A 63 -28.73 -7.22 0.67
CA SER A 63 -28.53 -7.16 2.12
C SER A 63 -27.15 -7.72 2.51
N GLU A 64 -26.67 -7.40 3.72
CA GLU A 64 -25.42 -7.98 4.22
C GLU A 64 -25.43 -9.52 4.19
N ALA A 65 -26.58 -10.13 4.58
CA ALA A 65 -26.73 -11.59 4.58
C ALA A 65 -26.68 -12.19 3.17
N ASP A 66 -27.35 -11.55 2.20
CA ASP A 66 -27.37 -12.02 0.81
C ASP A 66 -26.01 -11.84 0.14
N MET A 67 -25.33 -10.74 0.43
CA MET A 67 -23.96 -10.50 -0.03
C MET A 67 -22.99 -11.57 0.49
N LEU A 68 -23.01 -11.86 1.81
CA LEU A 68 -22.19 -12.91 2.39
C LEU A 68 -22.50 -14.29 1.79
N ALA A 69 -23.77 -14.60 1.53
CA ALA A 69 -24.15 -15.83 0.84
C ALA A 69 -23.69 -15.84 -0.63
N SER A 70 -23.67 -14.70 -1.29
CA SER A 70 -23.22 -14.57 -2.68
C SER A 70 -21.70 -14.71 -2.81
N ILE A 71 -20.94 -14.04 -1.96
CA ILE A 71 -19.47 -14.14 -1.99
C ILE A 71 -19.00 -15.52 -1.54
N LYS A 72 -19.74 -16.21 -0.66
CA LYS A 72 -19.46 -17.60 -0.27
C LYS A 72 -19.51 -18.56 -1.46
N LYS A 73 -20.35 -18.30 -2.46
CA LYS A 73 -20.39 -19.11 -3.70
C LYS A 73 -19.06 -19.04 -4.46
N PHE A 74 -18.42 -17.87 -4.50
CA PHE A 74 -17.07 -17.76 -5.07
C PHE A 74 -16.03 -18.50 -4.20
N ALA A 75 -16.10 -18.30 -2.89
CA ALA A 75 -15.21 -19.01 -1.97
C ALA A 75 -15.30 -20.53 -2.13
N ASP A 76 -16.50 -21.08 -2.25
CA ASP A 76 -16.77 -22.54 -2.39
C ASP A 76 -16.27 -23.12 -3.72
N LEU A 77 -15.99 -22.31 -4.73
CA LEU A 77 -15.34 -22.75 -5.97
C LEU A 77 -13.83 -22.91 -5.83
N ASN A 78 -13.22 -22.27 -4.84
CA ASN A 78 -11.80 -22.41 -4.57
C ASN A 78 -11.50 -23.72 -3.85
N GLN A 79 -10.39 -24.36 -4.21
CA GLN A 79 -9.93 -25.60 -3.62
C GLN A 79 -8.63 -25.39 -2.86
N VAL A 80 -8.72 -25.22 -1.54
CA VAL A 80 -7.54 -25.07 -0.67
C VAL A 80 -6.92 -26.47 -0.49
N LYS A 81 -5.88 -26.74 -1.26
CA LYS A 81 -5.11 -27.99 -1.17
C LYS A 81 -3.81 -27.77 -0.40
N ARG A 82 -3.22 -28.86 0.08
CA ARG A 82 -1.92 -28.81 0.72
C ARG A 82 -0.86 -28.41 -0.30
N THR A 83 -0.14 -27.31 -0.06
CA THR A 83 0.81 -26.76 -1.03
C THR A 83 2.25 -26.79 -0.50
N PHE A 84 3.17 -27.22 -1.36
CA PHE A 84 4.61 -27.22 -1.16
C PHE A 84 5.33 -26.55 -2.35
N ILE A 85 4.65 -25.62 -3.03
CA ILE A 85 5.21 -24.89 -4.19
C ILE A 85 6.34 -23.96 -3.76
N GLY A 86 6.19 -23.25 -2.64
CA GLY A 86 7.16 -22.27 -2.20
C GLY A 86 7.26 -21.07 -3.13
N GLN A 87 8.41 -20.86 -3.77
CA GLN A 87 8.61 -19.81 -4.75
C GLN A 87 8.26 -18.41 -4.20
N GLY A 88 8.65 -18.15 -2.94
CA GLY A 88 8.43 -16.88 -2.25
C GLY A 88 7.12 -16.74 -1.49
N TYR A 89 6.25 -17.79 -1.50
CA TYR A 89 4.98 -17.82 -0.78
C TYR A 89 4.86 -19.10 0.05
N TYR A 90 4.54 -18.95 1.35
CA TYR A 90 4.57 -20.05 2.31
C TYR A 90 3.37 -19.96 3.26
N ASN A 91 2.83 -21.11 3.67
CA ASN A 91 1.86 -21.12 4.75
C ASN A 91 2.51 -20.70 6.08
N THR A 92 1.74 -20.06 6.91
CA THR A 92 2.16 -19.64 8.25
C THR A 92 0.97 -19.67 9.19
N PHE A 93 1.21 -19.77 10.49
CA PHE A 93 0.18 -19.59 11.50
C PHE A 93 0.12 -18.12 11.90
N THR A 94 -0.96 -17.42 11.53
CA THR A 94 -1.25 -16.11 12.11
C THR A 94 -1.65 -16.30 13.57
N PRO A 95 -0.90 -15.80 14.57
CA PRO A 95 -1.32 -15.89 15.95
C PRO A 95 -2.71 -15.28 16.15
N ASN A 96 -3.64 -16.00 16.77
CA ASN A 96 -5.02 -15.54 16.90
C ASN A 96 -5.14 -14.21 17.64
N VAL A 97 -4.24 -13.93 18.58
CA VAL A 97 -4.16 -12.63 19.27
C VAL A 97 -3.83 -11.48 18.31
N ILE A 98 -3.03 -11.73 17.27
CA ILE A 98 -2.72 -10.74 16.22
C ILE A 98 -3.89 -10.66 15.23
N LEU A 99 -4.44 -11.78 14.79
CA LEU A 99 -5.59 -11.82 13.88
C LEU A 99 -6.74 -10.96 14.42
N ARG A 100 -7.19 -11.22 15.66
CA ARG A 100 -8.34 -10.55 16.28
C ARG A 100 -8.08 -9.10 16.66
N ASN A 101 -6.86 -8.76 17.07
CA ASN A 101 -6.54 -7.43 17.59
C ASN A 101 -5.83 -6.51 16.59
N VAL A 102 -5.53 -6.98 15.37
CA VAL A 102 -4.92 -6.17 14.30
C VAL A 102 -5.71 -6.29 13.01
N LEU A 103 -5.74 -7.47 12.37
CA LEU A 103 -6.36 -7.65 11.07
C LEU A 103 -7.89 -7.46 11.11
N GLU A 104 -8.54 -7.93 12.16
CA GLU A 104 -9.98 -7.78 12.38
C GLU A 104 -10.36 -6.57 13.25
N ASN A 105 -9.39 -5.73 13.63
CA ASN A 105 -9.61 -4.60 14.52
C ASN A 105 -9.64 -3.27 13.74
N PRO A 106 -10.79 -2.57 13.67
CA PRO A 106 -10.91 -1.31 12.96
C PRO A 106 -10.00 -0.20 13.52
N GLY A 107 -9.59 -0.27 14.78
CA GLY A 107 -8.60 0.65 15.35
C GLY A 107 -7.25 0.61 14.62
N TRP A 108 -6.90 -0.52 14.03
CA TRP A 108 -5.69 -0.69 13.24
C TRP A 108 -5.91 -0.47 11.74
N TYR A 109 -6.95 -1.08 11.14
CA TYR A 109 -7.08 -1.03 9.68
C TYR A 109 -7.75 0.24 9.15
N THR A 110 -8.46 1.03 9.98
CA THR A 110 -9.08 2.29 9.54
C THR A 110 -8.22 3.54 9.73
N ALA A 111 -6.98 3.39 10.15
CA ALA A 111 -6.04 4.50 10.27
C ALA A 111 -5.37 4.83 8.92
N TYR A 112 -4.79 6.02 8.80
CA TYR A 112 -4.07 6.48 7.62
C TYR A 112 -2.54 6.49 7.82
N THR A 113 -1.79 6.78 6.77
CA THR A 113 -0.34 6.98 6.83
C THR A 113 0.02 7.98 7.94
N PRO A 114 1.03 7.70 8.78
CA PRO A 114 1.33 8.48 9.98
C PRO A 114 2.04 9.82 9.67
N TYR A 115 1.45 10.63 8.78
CA TYR A 115 1.94 11.99 8.48
C TYR A 115 1.82 12.95 9.66
N GLN A 116 0.88 12.67 10.57
CA GLN A 116 0.68 13.44 11.81
C GLN A 116 1.18 12.60 12.97
N PRO A 117 2.47 12.73 13.34
CA PRO A 117 3.11 11.81 14.28
C PRO A 117 2.51 11.87 15.69
N GLU A 118 2.00 13.01 16.11
CA GLU A 118 1.47 13.21 17.47
C GLU A 118 0.27 12.30 17.77
N ILE A 119 -0.44 11.87 16.75
CA ILE A 119 -1.61 10.98 16.86
C ILE A 119 -1.38 9.61 16.21
N SER A 120 -0.13 9.21 16.06
CA SER A 120 0.26 7.98 15.36
C SER A 120 1.45 7.25 16.01
N GLN A 121 1.70 7.52 17.30
CA GLN A 121 2.90 7.01 17.98
C GLN A 121 2.92 5.48 18.11
N GLY A 122 1.76 4.83 18.20
CA GLY A 122 1.68 3.37 18.28
C GLY A 122 2.05 2.67 16.98
N ARG A 123 1.50 3.12 15.85
CA ARG A 123 1.85 2.57 14.52
C ARG A 123 3.29 2.88 14.16
N LEU A 124 3.77 4.07 14.49
CA LEU A 124 5.18 4.44 14.29
C LEU A 124 6.11 3.52 15.09
N GLU A 125 5.77 3.18 16.34
CA GLU A 125 6.53 2.22 17.14
C GLU A 125 6.52 0.82 16.50
N SER A 126 5.38 0.33 16.05
CA SER A 126 5.28 -0.97 15.37
C SER A 126 6.08 -1.01 14.07
N LEU A 127 6.04 0.05 13.26
CA LEU A 127 6.82 0.15 12.02
C LEU A 127 8.32 0.28 12.30
N LEU A 128 8.71 0.94 13.38
CA LEU A 128 10.10 0.97 13.83
C LEU A 128 10.58 -0.43 14.24
N ASN A 129 9.73 -1.20 14.93
CA ASN A 129 10.02 -2.60 15.26
C ASN A 129 10.15 -3.45 13.99
N TYR A 130 9.33 -3.21 12.96
CA TYR A 130 9.47 -3.85 11.66
C TYR A 130 10.83 -3.57 11.02
N GLN A 131 11.26 -2.33 10.99
CA GLN A 131 12.58 -1.95 10.48
C GLN A 131 13.70 -2.65 11.25
N GLN A 132 13.62 -2.66 12.59
CA GLN A 132 14.61 -3.32 13.45
C GLN A 132 14.66 -4.83 13.18
N MET A 133 13.49 -5.48 13.07
CA MET A 133 13.40 -6.91 12.73
C MET A 133 14.10 -7.21 11.39
N VAL A 134 13.84 -6.41 10.37
CA VAL A 134 14.46 -6.59 9.05
C VAL A 134 15.99 -6.38 9.13
N MET A 135 16.44 -5.32 9.80
CA MET A 135 17.87 -5.03 9.98
C MET A 135 18.59 -6.16 10.69
N ASP A 136 18.02 -6.65 11.80
CA ASP A 136 18.59 -7.72 12.61
C ASP A 136 18.70 -9.03 11.83
N LEU A 137 17.65 -9.42 11.11
CA LEU A 137 17.62 -10.67 10.34
C LEU A 137 18.51 -10.62 9.10
N THR A 138 18.57 -9.48 8.42
CA THR A 138 19.36 -9.32 7.19
C THR A 138 20.82 -8.92 7.41
N GLY A 139 21.19 -8.46 8.61
CA GLY A 139 22.52 -7.96 8.91
C GLY A 139 22.85 -6.62 8.20
N MET A 140 21.84 -5.78 7.98
CA MET A 140 21.96 -4.50 7.29
C MET A 140 21.86 -3.32 8.25
N ASP A 141 22.35 -2.14 7.80
CA ASP A 141 22.47 -0.95 8.66
C ASP A 141 21.15 -0.17 8.79
N ILE A 142 20.31 -0.19 7.76
CA ILE A 142 19.04 0.54 7.72
C ILE A 142 18.01 -0.21 6.85
N ALA A 143 16.76 -0.22 7.28
CA ALA A 143 15.63 -0.77 6.52
C ALA A 143 14.50 0.26 6.37
N ASN A 144 13.69 0.12 5.34
CA ASN A 144 12.44 0.87 5.19
C ASN A 144 11.27 0.24 5.98
N ALA A 145 10.18 0.98 6.06
CA ALA A 145 8.98 0.56 6.80
C ALA A 145 7.98 -0.28 5.98
N SER A 146 8.29 -0.67 4.82
CA SER A 146 7.78 -1.69 3.89
C SER A 146 7.78 -1.22 2.43
N LEU A 147 7.66 -2.19 1.53
CA LEU A 147 7.39 -2.05 0.10
C LEU A 147 6.17 -2.92 -0.27
N LEU A 148 5.87 -3.04 -1.57
CA LEU A 148 4.61 -3.65 -2.04
C LEU A 148 4.68 -5.18 -2.13
N ASP A 149 5.70 -5.72 -2.80
CA ASP A 149 6.01 -7.15 -2.89
C ASP A 149 7.51 -7.36 -3.19
N GLU A 150 7.99 -8.61 -3.14
CA GLU A 150 9.41 -8.92 -3.37
C GLU A 150 9.87 -8.53 -4.77
N ALA A 151 9.07 -8.81 -5.80
CA ALA A 151 9.45 -8.54 -7.18
C ALA A 151 9.58 -7.04 -7.47
N THR A 152 8.66 -6.22 -6.96
CA THR A 152 8.75 -4.77 -7.06
C THR A 152 9.87 -4.20 -6.20
N ALA A 153 10.15 -4.80 -5.03
CA ALA A 153 11.31 -4.43 -4.22
C ALA A 153 12.64 -4.72 -4.97
N ALA A 154 12.72 -5.81 -5.70
CA ALA A 154 13.86 -6.14 -6.55
C ALA A 154 14.05 -5.13 -7.69
N ALA A 155 12.96 -4.70 -8.34
CA ALA A 155 13.00 -3.66 -9.36
C ALA A 155 13.42 -2.30 -8.79
N GLU A 156 13.01 -1.97 -7.57
CA GLU A 156 13.49 -0.77 -6.85
C GLU A 156 14.98 -0.90 -6.47
N ALA A 157 15.46 -2.10 -6.09
CA ALA A 157 16.88 -2.34 -5.83
C ALA A 157 17.75 -2.14 -7.09
N MET A 158 17.28 -2.56 -8.26
CA MET A 158 17.93 -2.28 -9.54
C MET A 158 18.13 -0.77 -9.75
N THR A 159 17.09 0.03 -9.55
CA THR A 159 17.18 1.48 -9.71
C THR A 159 18.05 2.15 -8.64
N LEU A 160 18.06 1.62 -7.41
CA LEU A 160 18.96 2.06 -6.35
C LEU A 160 20.43 1.81 -6.76
N CYS A 161 20.74 0.59 -7.22
CA CYS A 161 22.09 0.24 -7.67
C CYS A 161 22.59 1.17 -8.79
N GLN A 162 21.73 1.49 -9.76
CA GLN A 162 22.09 2.40 -10.85
C GLN A 162 22.41 3.81 -10.36
N ARG A 163 21.63 4.33 -9.42
CA ARG A 163 21.76 5.71 -8.92
C ARG A 163 22.85 5.88 -7.87
N ALA A 164 23.07 4.88 -7.02
CA ALA A 164 24.10 4.91 -5.97
C ALA A 164 25.45 4.42 -6.48
N GLY A 165 25.46 3.61 -7.55
CA GLY A 165 26.65 2.99 -8.11
C GLY A 165 27.56 3.96 -8.85
N LYS A 166 28.82 3.51 -9.07
CA LYS A 166 29.85 4.25 -9.82
C LYS A 166 30.11 3.67 -11.21
N SER A 167 29.51 2.54 -11.55
CA SER A 167 29.62 1.91 -12.87
C SER A 167 28.86 2.73 -13.90
N LYS A 168 29.38 2.75 -15.13
CA LYS A 168 28.76 3.37 -16.31
C LYS A 168 28.07 2.34 -17.21
N SER A 169 28.13 1.07 -16.85
CA SER A 169 27.43 0.00 -17.56
C SER A 169 25.92 0.26 -17.57
N LYS A 170 25.24 -0.25 -18.58
CA LYS A 170 23.77 -0.31 -18.63
C LYS A 170 23.21 -1.68 -18.25
N VAL A 171 24.10 -2.63 -17.94
CA VAL A 171 23.75 -4.00 -17.63
C VAL A 171 23.39 -4.13 -16.15
N PHE A 172 22.24 -4.76 -15.92
CA PHE A 172 21.87 -5.31 -14.63
C PHE A 172 21.90 -6.84 -14.71
N PHE A 173 22.72 -7.47 -13.88
CA PHE A 173 22.86 -8.92 -13.83
C PHE A 173 21.79 -9.50 -12.91
N VAL A 174 21.12 -10.58 -13.34
CA VAL A 174 20.17 -11.32 -12.51
C VAL A 174 20.59 -12.79 -12.52
N ALA A 175 20.78 -13.38 -11.35
CA ALA A 175 21.07 -14.80 -11.25
C ALA A 175 19.88 -15.63 -11.81
N ASP A 176 20.19 -16.69 -12.55
CA ASP A 176 19.19 -17.56 -13.22
C ASP A 176 18.35 -18.37 -12.22
N ASP A 177 18.78 -18.42 -10.95
CA ASP A 177 18.11 -19.02 -9.82
C ASP A 177 17.31 -18.05 -8.93
N VAL A 178 17.04 -16.82 -9.41
CA VAL A 178 16.06 -15.88 -8.84
C VAL A 178 14.64 -16.37 -9.16
N HIS A 179 13.67 -16.04 -8.31
CA HIS A 179 12.27 -16.39 -8.57
C HIS A 179 11.78 -15.85 -9.93
N PRO A 180 11.09 -16.68 -10.76
CA PRO A 180 10.67 -16.30 -12.12
C PRO A 180 9.84 -15.03 -12.17
N GLN A 181 8.87 -14.86 -11.26
CA GLN A 181 8.03 -13.66 -11.16
C GLN A 181 8.85 -12.39 -10.87
N THR A 182 9.93 -12.52 -10.11
CA THR A 182 10.84 -11.40 -9.82
C THR A 182 11.63 -10.99 -11.05
N ILE A 183 12.14 -11.96 -11.80
CA ILE A 183 12.85 -11.73 -13.07
C ILE A 183 11.94 -10.97 -14.05
N GLU A 184 10.67 -11.34 -14.14
CA GLU A 184 9.71 -10.75 -15.07
C GLU A 184 9.45 -9.27 -14.75
N VAL A 185 9.22 -8.92 -13.48
CA VAL A 185 9.02 -7.52 -13.06
C VAL A 185 10.29 -6.69 -13.28
N ILE A 186 11.49 -7.26 -13.06
CA ILE A 186 12.76 -6.59 -13.36
C ILE A 186 12.86 -6.28 -14.85
N LYS A 187 12.57 -7.24 -15.74
CA LYS A 187 12.58 -7.03 -17.20
C LYS A 187 11.65 -5.90 -17.63
N THR A 188 10.43 -5.88 -17.08
CA THR A 188 9.46 -4.80 -17.33
C THR A 188 10.02 -3.44 -16.95
N ARG A 189 10.58 -3.33 -15.74
CA ARG A 189 11.13 -2.08 -15.24
C ARG A 189 12.39 -1.65 -16.01
N ALA A 190 13.28 -2.57 -16.31
CA ALA A 190 14.54 -2.32 -17.02
C ALA A 190 14.32 -1.80 -18.44
N LYS A 191 13.32 -2.33 -19.18
CA LYS A 191 13.03 -1.94 -20.56
C LYS A 191 12.89 -0.43 -20.71
N TYR A 192 12.08 0.20 -19.86
CA TYR A 192 11.77 1.62 -19.99
C TYR A 192 12.84 2.55 -19.37
N PHE A 193 13.72 2.01 -18.53
CA PHE A 193 14.93 2.73 -18.12
C PHE A 193 16.08 2.58 -19.12
N GLY A 194 15.92 1.75 -20.15
CA GLY A 194 16.96 1.46 -21.14
C GLY A 194 18.13 0.69 -20.53
N PHE A 195 17.83 -0.22 -19.57
CA PHE A 195 18.81 -1.15 -19.00
C PHE A 195 18.75 -2.49 -19.71
N ASP A 196 19.90 -3.11 -19.87
CA ASP A 196 20.05 -4.46 -20.40
C ASP A 196 20.06 -5.47 -19.23
N VAL A 197 19.12 -6.40 -19.21
CA VAL A 197 19.08 -7.47 -18.21
C VAL A 197 19.83 -8.69 -18.73
N VAL A 198 20.88 -9.07 -18.03
CA VAL A 198 21.66 -10.28 -18.31
C VAL A 198 21.35 -11.32 -17.25
N ILE A 199 20.74 -12.45 -17.66
CA ILE A 199 20.43 -13.57 -16.79
C ILE A 199 21.54 -14.63 -16.97
N GLY A 200 22.09 -15.11 -15.86
CA GLY A 200 23.15 -16.11 -15.90
C GLY A 200 23.45 -16.72 -14.55
N ASN A 201 24.27 -17.76 -14.57
CA ASN A 201 24.71 -18.40 -13.34
C ASN A 201 25.46 -17.40 -12.43
N VAL A 202 25.28 -17.54 -11.12
CA VAL A 202 25.92 -16.68 -10.10
C VAL A 202 27.43 -16.54 -10.31
N ASP A 203 28.13 -17.62 -10.72
CA ASP A 203 29.58 -17.62 -10.95
C ASP A 203 30.02 -16.79 -12.17
N ALA A 204 29.09 -16.40 -13.05
CA ALA A 204 29.36 -15.51 -14.17
C ALA A 204 29.38 -14.01 -13.75
N LEU A 205 28.82 -13.66 -12.58
CA LEU A 205 28.71 -12.27 -12.13
C LEU A 205 30.06 -11.54 -12.06
N PRO A 206 31.14 -12.12 -11.49
CA PRO A 206 32.42 -11.44 -11.42
C PRO A 206 33.06 -11.09 -12.76
N GLN A 207 32.68 -11.80 -13.84
CA GLN A 207 33.16 -11.56 -15.21
C GLN A 207 32.22 -10.66 -16.04
N THR A 208 31.06 -10.28 -15.48
CA THR A 208 30.07 -9.44 -16.17
C THR A 208 30.23 -7.97 -15.76
N GLU A 209 30.46 -7.10 -16.74
CA GLU A 209 30.49 -5.65 -16.48
C GLU A 209 29.05 -5.14 -16.30
N ALA A 210 28.63 -4.97 -15.03
CA ALA A 210 27.30 -4.53 -14.66
C ALA A 210 27.32 -3.33 -13.71
N PHE A 211 26.25 -2.51 -13.70
CA PHE A 211 26.10 -1.47 -12.69
C PHE A 211 25.57 -2.03 -11.37
N GLY A 212 24.84 -3.14 -11.45
CA GLY A 212 24.25 -3.81 -10.30
C GLY A 212 23.88 -5.26 -10.62
N ALA A 213 23.60 -6.01 -9.57
CA ALA A 213 23.18 -7.40 -9.68
C ALA A 213 22.10 -7.74 -8.66
N LEU A 214 21.27 -8.75 -8.99
CA LEU A 214 20.36 -9.41 -8.05
C LEU A 214 20.73 -10.90 -7.96
N LEU A 215 20.97 -11.37 -6.73
CA LEU A 215 21.13 -12.78 -6.36
C LEU A 215 19.97 -13.20 -5.48
N GLN A 216 19.72 -14.52 -5.37
CA GLN A 216 18.67 -15.09 -4.51
C GLN A 216 19.30 -16.01 -3.46
N TYR A 217 18.91 -15.85 -2.18
CA TYR A 217 19.48 -16.62 -1.10
C TYR A 217 18.48 -16.89 0.03
N PRO A 218 18.07 -18.15 0.29
CA PRO A 218 18.32 -19.33 -0.57
C PRO A 218 17.80 -19.18 -1.99
N SER A 219 18.35 -19.92 -2.96
CA SER A 219 17.94 -19.83 -4.36
C SER A 219 16.49 -20.33 -4.58
N THR A 220 15.92 -20.05 -5.76
CA THR A 220 14.56 -20.51 -6.09
C THR A 220 14.43 -22.03 -6.11
N THR A 221 15.54 -22.76 -6.30
CA THR A 221 15.61 -24.22 -6.26
C THR A 221 16.01 -24.77 -4.89
N GLY A 222 16.26 -23.89 -3.91
CA GLY A 222 16.56 -24.22 -2.52
C GLY A 222 18.03 -24.20 -2.14
N GLU A 223 18.96 -23.93 -3.07
CA GLU A 223 20.39 -23.94 -2.77
C GLU A 223 20.78 -22.91 -1.71
N VAL A 224 21.54 -23.37 -0.72
CA VAL A 224 22.23 -22.52 0.27
C VAL A 224 23.73 -22.55 0.00
N ARG A 225 24.29 -21.44 -0.49
CA ARG A 225 25.73 -21.32 -0.81
C ARG A 225 26.28 -20.00 -0.24
N ASP A 226 27.57 -20.03 0.12
CA ASP A 226 28.26 -18.81 0.56
C ASP A 226 28.49 -17.88 -0.65
N LEU A 227 27.90 -16.68 -0.61
CA LEU A 227 27.98 -15.66 -1.66
C LEU A 227 29.11 -14.63 -1.40
N THR A 228 29.84 -14.75 -0.30
CA THR A 228 30.82 -13.75 0.17
C THR A 228 31.88 -13.42 -0.90
N ASP A 229 32.47 -14.43 -1.53
CA ASP A 229 33.53 -14.21 -2.53
C ASP A 229 33.00 -13.63 -3.83
N VAL A 230 31.84 -14.08 -4.30
CA VAL A 230 31.18 -13.57 -5.51
C VAL A 230 30.79 -12.10 -5.34
N ILE A 231 30.23 -11.75 -4.19
CA ILE A 231 29.87 -10.36 -3.86
C ILE A 231 31.12 -9.49 -3.84
N ALA A 232 32.17 -9.90 -3.13
CA ALA A 232 33.41 -9.14 -3.03
C ALA A 232 34.08 -8.91 -4.41
N GLN A 233 34.11 -9.93 -5.27
CA GLN A 233 34.65 -9.81 -6.63
C GLN A 233 33.82 -8.88 -7.52
N ALA A 234 32.49 -8.95 -7.45
CA ALA A 234 31.59 -8.06 -8.19
C ALA A 234 31.78 -6.59 -7.76
N GLN A 235 31.88 -6.35 -6.45
CA GLN A 235 32.10 -5.01 -5.88
C GLN A 235 33.48 -4.43 -6.28
N ALA A 236 34.49 -5.27 -6.39
CA ALA A 236 35.80 -4.85 -6.92
C ALA A 236 35.69 -4.30 -8.35
N ASN A 237 34.74 -4.79 -9.14
CA ASN A 237 34.41 -4.31 -10.47
C ASN A 237 33.36 -3.17 -10.47
N LYS A 238 33.07 -2.56 -9.32
CA LYS A 238 32.10 -1.46 -9.11
C LYS A 238 30.62 -1.85 -9.35
N THR A 239 30.30 -3.14 -9.32
CA THR A 239 28.94 -3.65 -9.36
C THR A 239 28.36 -3.64 -7.95
N LEU A 240 27.25 -2.95 -7.71
CA LEU A 240 26.50 -3.07 -6.44
C LEU A 240 25.71 -4.37 -6.44
N VAL A 241 25.73 -5.09 -5.33
CA VAL A 241 25.08 -6.40 -5.24
C VAL A 241 23.86 -6.35 -4.32
N SER A 242 22.70 -6.64 -4.90
CA SER A 242 21.46 -6.86 -4.18
C SER A 242 21.23 -8.35 -3.98
N VAL A 243 20.67 -8.74 -2.82
CA VAL A 243 20.32 -10.13 -2.51
C VAL A 243 18.85 -10.17 -2.09
N ALA A 244 18.06 -10.99 -2.77
CA ALA A 244 16.72 -11.37 -2.32
C ALA A 244 16.85 -12.50 -1.29
N THR A 245 16.21 -12.35 -0.12
CA THR A 245 16.36 -13.29 0.97
C THR A 245 15.05 -13.59 1.68
N ASP A 246 15.02 -14.74 2.33
CA ASP A 246 13.93 -15.17 3.21
C ASP A 246 14.28 -14.88 4.68
N LEU A 247 13.37 -14.18 5.39
CA LEU A 247 13.61 -13.79 6.78
C LEU A 247 13.65 -14.97 7.75
N LEU A 248 12.87 -16.04 7.48
CA LEU A 248 12.89 -17.23 8.34
C LEU A 248 14.18 -18.03 8.13
N ALA A 249 14.61 -18.20 6.89
CA ALA A 249 15.92 -18.78 6.58
C ALA A 249 17.04 -18.05 7.31
N SER A 250 16.99 -16.71 7.30
CA SER A 250 17.97 -15.85 7.96
C SER A 250 18.11 -16.06 9.48
N ALA A 251 17.18 -16.77 10.12
CA ALA A 251 17.34 -17.19 11.52
C ALA A 251 18.38 -18.29 11.72
N LEU A 252 18.67 -19.10 10.68
CA LEU A 252 19.65 -20.18 10.72
C LEU A 252 20.83 -19.97 9.77
N VAL A 253 20.59 -19.33 8.60
CA VAL A 253 21.66 -19.09 7.63
C VAL A 253 22.31 -17.72 7.84
N LYS A 254 23.57 -17.63 7.45
CA LYS A 254 24.37 -16.39 7.54
C LYS A 254 23.65 -15.28 6.77
N PRO A 255 23.38 -14.13 7.39
CA PRO A 255 22.69 -13.03 6.74
C PRO A 255 23.40 -12.50 5.50
N ALA A 256 22.67 -12.14 4.47
CA ALA A 256 23.24 -11.59 3.23
C ALA A 256 24.05 -10.29 3.48
N GLY A 257 23.64 -9.47 4.46
CA GLY A 257 24.41 -8.32 4.90
C GLY A 257 25.79 -8.69 5.45
N GLU A 258 25.91 -9.79 6.19
CA GLU A 258 27.20 -10.28 6.70
C GLU A 258 28.08 -10.92 5.60
N MET A 259 27.51 -11.30 4.47
CA MET A 259 28.24 -11.70 3.27
C MET A 259 28.72 -10.51 2.43
N GLY A 260 28.34 -9.28 2.80
CA GLY A 260 28.79 -8.06 2.14
C GLY A 260 27.79 -7.45 1.14
N ALA A 261 26.55 -7.92 1.07
CA ALA A 261 25.54 -7.32 0.19
C ALA A 261 25.38 -5.81 0.41
N ASP A 262 25.18 -5.05 -0.67
CA ASP A 262 24.89 -3.61 -0.62
C ASP A 262 23.42 -3.33 -0.31
N VAL A 263 22.53 -4.18 -0.85
CA VAL A 263 21.06 -4.10 -0.67
C VAL A 263 20.55 -5.50 -0.39
N VAL A 264 19.58 -5.61 0.51
CA VAL A 264 18.85 -6.86 0.77
C VAL A 264 17.36 -6.56 0.64
N ILE A 265 16.65 -7.39 -0.15
CA ILE A 265 15.20 -7.29 -0.33
C ILE A 265 14.54 -8.63 0.00
N GLY A 266 13.25 -8.61 0.14
CA GLY A 266 12.46 -9.84 0.33
C GLY A 266 11.03 -9.52 0.74
N SER A 267 10.31 -10.56 1.16
CA SER A 267 8.95 -10.46 1.69
C SER A 267 8.91 -10.92 3.15
N ALA A 268 8.12 -10.22 3.97
CA ALA A 268 7.84 -10.63 5.35
C ALA A 268 6.56 -11.50 5.45
N GLN A 269 6.03 -12.01 4.33
CA GLN A 269 4.78 -12.74 4.27
C GLN A 269 4.73 -13.90 5.29
N ARG A 270 5.77 -14.72 5.35
CA ARG A 270 5.76 -15.90 6.23
C ARG A 270 5.89 -15.58 7.73
N PHE A 271 5.91 -14.30 8.09
CA PHE A 271 5.82 -13.83 9.48
C PHE A 271 4.35 -13.53 9.84
N GLY A 272 3.53 -14.57 9.79
CA GLY A 272 2.15 -14.55 10.23
C GLY A 272 1.15 -13.89 9.27
N VAL A 273 1.51 -13.65 8.01
CA VAL A 273 0.61 -13.07 7.00
C VAL A 273 0.11 -14.17 6.05
N PRO A 274 -1.20 -14.36 5.86
CA PRO A 274 -1.73 -15.34 4.92
C PRO A 274 -1.22 -15.14 3.49
N MET A 275 -1.12 -16.22 2.70
CA MET A 275 -0.67 -16.14 1.30
C MET A 275 -1.59 -15.31 0.42
N GLY A 276 -2.92 -15.37 0.67
CA GLY A 276 -3.92 -14.50 0.04
C GLY A 276 -3.91 -14.50 -1.49
N TYR A 277 -3.57 -15.63 -2.10
CA TYR A 277 -3.44 -15.77 -3.56
C TYR A 277 -2.51 -14.69 -4.18
N GLY A 278 -1.46 -14.33 -3.45
CA GLY A 278 -0.44 -13.36 -3.89
C GLY A 278 -0.35 -12.06 -3.09
N GLY A 279 -1.29 -11.79 -2.22
CA GLY A 279 -1.22 -10.62 -1.35
C GLY A 279 -2.55 -10.10 -0.82
N PRO A 280 -2.46 -8.98 -0.05
CA PRO A 280 -1.31 -8.08 0.14
C PRO A 280 -0.24 -8.63 1.09
N HIS A 281 1.04 -8.31 0.84
CA HIS A 281 2.19 -8.68 1.68
C HIS A 281 3.09 -7.47 1.92
N ALA A 282 3.80 -7.45 3.06
CA ALA A 282 4.82 -6.45 3.32
C ALA A 282 6.17 -6.95 2.78
N ALA A 283 6.65 -6.35 1.71
CA ALA A 283 8.03 -6.49 1.29
C ALA A 283 8.93 -5.52 2.04
N PHE A 284 10.23 -5.73 1.99
CA PHE A 284 11.22 -4.86 2.60
C PHE A 284 12.40 -4.58 1.66
N MET A 285 13.08 -3.50 1.97
CA MET A 285 14.41 -3.19 1.46
C MET A 285 15.27 -2.73 2.63
N ALA A 286 16.44 -3.34 2.76
CA ALA A 286 17.47 -2.91 3.69
C ALA A 286 18.78 -2.64 2.95
N THR A 287 19.57 -1.68 3.43
CA THR A 287 20.78 -1.24 2.74
C THR A 287 21.84 -0.75 3.71
N ARG A 288 23.02 -0.40 3.19
CA ARG A 288 24.07 0.25 3.95
C ARG A 288 23.73 1.72 4.22
N GLU A 289 24.20 2.24 5.33
CA GLU A 289 23.98 3.64 5.77
C GLU A 289 24.30 4.66 4.65
N GLN A 290 25.35 4.40 3.86
CA GLN A 290 25.74 5.27 2.75
C GLN A 290 24.70 5.40 1.64
N HIS A 291 23.78 4.43 1.49
CA HIS A 291 22.75 4.41 0.44
C HIS A 291 21.38 4.87 0.92
N LYS A 292 21.20 5.22 2.19
CA LYS A 292 19.91 5.59 2.79
C LYS A 292 19.15 6.68 2.03
N ARG A 293 19.85 7.62 1.37
CA ARG A 293 19.22 8.72 0.62
C ARG A 293 18.65 8.31 -0.73
N THR A 294 19.03 7.14 -1.23
CA THR A 294 18.53 6.56 -2.49
C THR A 294 17.52 5.42 -2.27
N MET A 295 17.40 4.93 -1.05
CA MET A 295 16.46 3.87 -0.69
C MET A 295 15.01 4.36 -0.84
N PRO A 296 14.14 3.65 -1.61
CA PRO A 296 12.72 3.97 -1.71
C PRO A 296 11.95 3.56 -0.45
N GLY A 297 10.69 3.96 -0.40
CA GLY A 297 9.81 3.65 0.72
C GLY A 297 10.05 4.56 1.94
N ARG A 298 9.16 4.45 2.92
CA ARG A 298 9.18 5.27 4.11
C ARG A 298 10.16 4.75 5.13
N VAL A 299 10.70 5.65 5.94
CA VAL A 299 11.59 5.32 7.07
C VAL A 299 11.03 5.99 8.31
N ILE A 300 10.87 5.22 9.37
CA ILE A 300 10.51 5.75 10.68
C ILE A 300 11.81 6.12 11.41
N GLY A 301 11.80 7.28 12.02
CA GLY A 301 12.92 7.79 12.80
C GLY A 301 12.47 8.35 14.14
N VAL A 302 13.46 8.66 14.96
CA VAL A 302 13.28 9.23 16.30
C VAL A 302 13.48 10.74 16.23
N SER A 303 12.68 11.47 17.00
CA SER A 303 12.81 12.91 17.24
C SER A 303 12.47 13.21 18.70
N ILE A 304 12.27 14.47 19.00
CA ILE A 304 11.77 14.95 20.28
C ILE A 304 10.50 15.77 20.08
N ASP A 305 9.66 15.82 21.10
CA ASP A 305 8.53 16.77 21.14
C ASP A 305 8.96 18.15 21.68
N ALA A 306 8.04 19.09 21.71
CA ALA A 306 8.30 20.45 22.20
C ALA A 306 8.78 20.53 23.67
N LYS A 307 8.67 19.46 24.43
CA LYS A 307 9.17 19.34 25.83
C LYS A 307 10.47 18.55 25.96
N GLY A 308 11.04 18.10 24.84
CA GLY A 308 12.25 17.28 24.81
C GLY A 308 12.01 15.79 25.06
N ASN A 309 10.75 15.34 25.16
CA ASN A 309 10.46 13.90 25.27
C ASN A 309 10.65 13.21 23.93
N GLN A 310 11.06 11.94 23.98
CA GLN A 310 11.20 11.14 22.76
C GLN A 310 9.86 11.02 22.02
N ALA A 311 9.90 11.25 20.71
CA ALA A 311 8.77 11.09 19.81
C ALA A 311 9.20 10.44 18.51
N LEU A 312 8.32 9.66 17.91
CA LEU A 312 8.57 8.99 16.63
C LEU A 312 7.95 9.79 15.49
N ARG A 313 8.53 9.69 14.30
CA ARG A 313 8.05 10.35 13.07
C ARG A 313 8.50 9.62 11.81
N MET A 314 7.89 9.92 10.69
CA MET A 314 8.45 9.55 9.40
C MET A 314 9.64 10.44 9.08
N ALA A 315 10.79 9.82 8.82
CA ALA A 315 12.06 10.50 8.55
C ALA A 315 12.35 10.61 7.05
N MET A 316 13.24 11.53 6.68
CA MET A 316 13.77 11.69 5.31
C MET A 316 12.68 11.89 4.22
N GLN A 317 11.59 12.55 4.52
CA GLN A 317 10.48 12.80 3.61
C GLN A 317 10.89 13.55 2.33
N THR A 318 12.00 14.30 2.37
CA THR A 318 12.55 15.01 1.19
C THR A 318 12.92 14.09 0.01
N ARG A 319 12.95 12.76 0.21
CA ARG A 319 13.18 11.77 -0.85
C ARG A 319 11.89 11.39 -1.58
N GLU A 320 10.73 11.63 -0.99
CA GLU A 320 9.45 11.14 -1.48
C GLU A 320 9.01 11.85 -2.77
N GLN A 321 8.19 11.15 -3.58
CA GLN A 321 7.78 11.62 -4.90
C GLN A 321 6.99 12.93 -4.87
N HIS A 322 6.21 13.19 -3.81
CA HIS A 322 5.44 14.42 -3.69
C HIS A 322 6.30 15.68 -3.49
N ILE A 323 7.56 15.50 -3.05
CA ILE A 323 8.54 16.59 -2.92
C ILE A 323 9.43 16.66 -4.16
N ARG A 324 9.95 15.53 -4.64
CA ARG A 324 10.90 15.49 -5.76
C ARG A 324 10.28 15.49 -7.14
N ARG A 325 9.00 15.12 -7.28
CA ARG A 325 8.27 15.05 -8.57
C ARG A 325 9.06 14.26 -9.63
N GLU A 326 9.32 14.87 -10.80
CA GLU A 326 10.09 14.25 -11.90
C GLU A 326 11.54 13.88 -11.54
N LYS A 327 12.06 14.36 -10.44
CA LYS A 327 13.38 14.00 -9.91
C LYS A 327 13.32 12.89 -8.85
N ALA A 328 12.14 12.35 -8.59
CA ALA A 328 11.98 11.24 -7.66
C ALA A 328 12.71 9.99 -8.14
N THR A 329 13.16 9.18 -7.19
CA THR A 329 13.83 7.92 -7.48
C THR A 329 12.86 6.76 -7.66
N SER A 330 11.63 6.92 -7.18
CA SER A 330 10.54 5.94 -7.22
C SER A 330 9.21 6.69 -7.22
N ASN A 331 8.16 6.08 -7.75
CA ASN A 331 6.80 6.60 -7.68
C ASN A 331 6.02 6.05 -6.46
N ILE A 332 6.64 5.22 -5.62
CA ILE A 332 5.98 4.63 -4.45
C ILE A 332 5.46 5.74 -3.53
N CYS A 333 4.14 5.72 -3.30
CA CYS A 333 3.43 6.61 -2.38
C CYS A 333 2.95 5.87 -1.15
N THR A 334 2.36 4.70 -1.35
CA THR A 334 1.79 3.85 -0.30
C THR A 334 2.69 2.64 -0.05
N ALA A 335 2.50 2.00 1.12
CA ALA A 335 3.22 0.82 1.53
C ALA A 335 2.25 -0.19 2.16
N GLN A 336 2.69 -1.39 2.45
CA GLN A 336 1.87 -2.43 3.08
C GLN A 336 1.94 -2.32 4.62
N ALA A 337 1.49 -1.19 5.18
CA ALA A 337 1.71 -0.87 6.58
C ALA A 337 1.03 -1.84 7.55
N LEU A 338 -0.24 -2.24 7.31
CA LEU A 338 -0.95 -3.18 8.18
C LEU A 338 -0.23 -4.53 8.24
N LEU A 339 0.26 -5.01 7.09
CA LEU A 339 0.95 -6.29 6.98
C LEU A 339 2.36 -6.22 7.59
N ALA A 340 3.02 -5.07 7.50
CA ALA A 340 4.27 -4.81 8.19
C ALA A 340 4.07 -4.81 9.72
N ASN A 341 2.98 -4.21 10.21
CA ASN A 341 2.60 -4.27 11.62
C ASN A 341 2.36 -5.72 12.08
N MET A 342 1.62 -6.51 11.30
CA MET A 342 1.39 -7.93 11.61
C MET A 342 2.70 -8.72 11.68
N ALA A 343 3.59 -8.53 10.71
CA ALA A 343 4.90 -9.20 10.68
C ALA A 343 5.80 -8.78 11.86
N SER A 344 5.79 -7.49 12.21
CA SER A 344 6.52 -7.02 13.39
C SER A 344 5.97 -7.61 14.69
N PHE A 345 4.66 -7.72 14.82
CA PHE A 345 4.00 -8.33 15.98
C PHE A 345 4.24 -9.84 16.06
N PHE A 346 4.34 -10.53 14.91
CA PHE A 346 4.76 -11.92 14.86
C PHE A 346 6.16 -12.08 15.48
N ALA A 347 7.11 -11.22 15.08
CA ALA A 347 8.46 -11.23 15.65
C ALA A 347 8.47 -10.86 17.14
N VAL A 348 7.66 -9.89 17.58
CA VAL A 348 7.51 -9.52 18.99
C VAL A 348 6.92 -10.67 19.82
N TYR A 349 5.94 -11.38 19.28
CA TYR A 349 5.27 -12.48 19.97
C TYR A 349 6.16 -13.73 20.13
N HIS A 350 6.91 -14.06 19.06
CA HIS A 350 7.79 -15.24 19.06
C HIS A 350 9.20 -14.96 19.63
N GLY A 351 9.73 -13.77 19.41
CA GLY A 351 11.11 -13.41 19.78
C GLY A 351 12.16 -14.23 19.02
N GLU A 352 13.45 -14.04 19.39
CA GLU A 352 14.55 -14.79 18.78
C GLU A 352 14.37 -16.30 18.87
N GLU A 353 14.05 -16.81 20.08
CA GLU A 353 13.95 -18.24 20.32
C GLU A 353 12.75 -18.88 19.60
N GLY A 354 11.60 -18.21 19.58
CA GLY A 354 10.43 -18.68 18.84
C GLY A 354 10.66 -18.75 17.33
N ILE A 355 11.21 -17.69 16.75
CA ILE A 355 11.56 -17.65 15.32
C ILE A 355 12.57 -18.73 14.98
N ARG A 356 13.63 -18.88 15.80
CA ARG A 356 14.64 -19.92 15.63
C ARG A 356 14.04 -21.31 15.74
N THR A 357 13.11 -21.55 16.66
CA THR A 357 12.39 -22.82 16.81
C THR A 357 11.56 -23.17 15.58
N ILE A 358 10.82 -22.18 15.00
CA ILE A 358 10.07 -22.34 13.76
C ILE A 358 11.02 -22.71 12.62
N ALA A 359 12.13 -21.97 12.48
CA ALA A 359 13.13 -22.20 11.44
C ALA A 359 13.78 -23.60 11.55
N ARG A 360 14.16 -24.01 12.77
CA ARG A 360 14.72 -25.35 13.06
C ARG A 360 13.73 -26.46 12.68
N ARG A 361 12.47 -26.34 13.09
CA ARG A 361 11.43 -27.32 12.78
C ARG A 361 11.25 -27.47 11.27
N THR A 362 11.13 -26.33 10.55
CA THR A 362 10.99 -26.32 9.10
C THR A 362 12.20 -26.98 8.43
N HIS A 363 13.42 -26.62 8.84
CA HIS A 363 14.65 -27.20 8.31
C HIS A 363 14.78 -28.71 8.60
N HIS A 364 14.49 -29.15 9.83
CA HIS A 364 14.56 -30.58 10.19
C HIS A 364 13.55 -31.40 9.42
N MET A 365 12.33 -30.93 9.25
CA MET A 365 11.32 -31.61 8.43
C MET A 365 11.81 -31.80 6.99
N THR A 366 12.40 -30.73 6.42
CA THR A 366 12.99 -30.78 5.08
C THR A 366 14.16 -31.77 5.01
N ALA A 367 15.03 -31.80 6.02
CA ALA A 367 16.16 -32.70 6.08
C ALA A 367 15.71 -34.18 6.19
N ILE A 368 14.64 -34.48 6.92
CA ILE A 368 14.03 -35.82 7.00
C ILE A 368 13.53 -36.26 5.62
N LEU A 369 12.78 -35.38 4.93
CA LEU A 369 12.29 -35.65 3.57
C LEU A 369 13.44 -35.94 2.62
N ALA A 370 14.47 -35.07 2.61
CA ALA A 370 15.66 -35.21 1.78
C ALA A 370 16.41 -36.51 2.03
N ALA A 371 16.62 -36.88 3.31
CA ALA A 371 17.28 -38.13 3.69
C ALA A 371 16.51 -39.35 3.20
N GLY A 372 15.18 -39.40 3.35
CA GLY A 372 14.35 -40.49 2.88
C GLY A 372 14.37 -40.64 1.36
N LEU A 373 14.27 -39.57 0.63
CA LEU A 373 14.36 -39.53 -0.84
C LEU A 373 15.74 -40.03 -1.32
N THR A 374 16.81 -39.49 -0.75
CA THR A 374 18.18 -39.89 -1.12
C THR A 374 18.46 -41.38 -0.81
N LYS A 375 18.05 -41.86 0.36
CA LYS A 375 18.15 -43.30 0.69
C LYS A 375 17.36 -44.21 -0.27
N SER A 376 16.29 -43.70 -0.83
CA SER A 376 15.44 -44.37 -1.82
C SER A 376 15.93 -44.22 -3.27
N GLY A 377 17.08 -43.58 -3.47
CA GLY A 377 17.75 -43.46 -4.78
C GLY A 377 17.38 -42.21 -5.60
N TYR A 378 16.64 -41.29 -5.04
CA TYR A 378 16.42 -39.98 -5.68
C TYR A 378 17.63 -39.09 -5.54
N GLU A 379 17.97 -38.37 -6.61
CA GLU A 379 19.02 -37.39 -6.64
C GLU A 379 18.44 -35.98 -6.42
N LEU A 380 19.00 -35.26 -5.45
CA LEU A 380 18.66 -33.84 -5.22
C LEU A 380 19.53 -32.94 -6.09
N ALA A 381 18.97 -31.83 -6.58
CA ALA A 381 19.72 -30.83 -7.35
C ALA A 381 20.81 -30.18 -6.49
N HIS A 382 20.54 -30.00 -5.19
CA HIS A 382 21.46 -29.39 -4.23
C HIS A 382 21.47 -30.19 -2.91
N ASN A 383 22.67 -30.35 -2.31
CA ASN A 383 22.83 -31.02 -1.01
C ASN A 383 22.77 -30.03 0.17
N ALA A 384 22.88 -28.74 -0.11
CA ALA A 384 22.82 -27.67 0.89
C ALA A 384 21.51 -26.88 0.68
N PHE A 385 20.65 -26.88 1.69
CA PHE A 385 19.32 -26.28 1.62
C PHE A 385 18.84 -25.84 3.01
N PHE A 386 17.78 -25.01 3.03
CA PHE A 386 17.07 -24.64 4.25
C PHE A 386 15.71 -25.36 4.33
N ASP A 387 14.72 -24.95 3.55
CA ASP A 387 13.33 -25.42 3.58
C ASP A 387 12.84 -25.95 2.23
N THR A 388 13.64 -25.81 1.21
CA THR A 388 13.29 -26.15 -0.17
C THR A 388 14.30 -27.13 -0.75
N ILE A 389 13.79 -28.20 -1.36
CA ILE A 389 14.60 -29.15 -2.12
C ILE A 389 14.05 -29.29 -3.54
N THR A 390 14.93 -29.53 -4.49
CA THR A 390 14.60 -29.83 -5.87
C THR A 390 15.13 -31.22 -6.22
N ILE A 391 14.26 -32.07 -6.75
CA ILE A 391 14.50 -33.48 -7.00
C ILE A 391 14.61 -33.70 -8.51
N ASN A 392 15.69 -34.34 -8.96
CA ASN A 392 15.87 -34.76 -10.36
C ASN A 392 14.98 -35.96 -10.62
N THR A 393 13.89 -35.81 -11.35
CA THR A 393 12.87 -36.84 -11.60
C THR A 393 12.85 -37.30 -13.05
N GLY A 394 13.46 -36.54 -13.99
CA GLY A 394 13.58 -36.87 -15.41
C GLY A 394 12.23 -37.24 -16.03
N ASP A 395 12.15 -38.37 -16.72
CA ASP A 395 10.91 -38.85 -17.39
C ASP A 395 9.74 -39.13 -16.45
N ASN A 396 10.01 -39.29 -15.14
CA ASN A 396 8.98 -39.60 -14.13
C ASN A 396 8.28 -38.33 -13.59
N THR A 397 8.74 -37.14 -13.97
CA THR A 397 8.26 -35.86 -13.41
C THR A 397 6.74 -35.73 -13.48
N GLN A 398 6.16 -35.91 -14.67
CA GLN A 398 4.71 -35.81 -14.86
C GLN A 398 3.90 -36.84 -14.09
N ALA A 399 4.44 -38.08 -14.00
CA ALA A 399 3.77 -39.16 -13.28
C ALA A 399 3.74 -38.90 -11.77
N LEU A 400 4.84 -38.42 -11.20
CA LEU A 400 4.92 -38.06 -9.77
C LEU A 400 4.05 -36.82 -9.46
N TYR A 401 4.07 -35.82 -10.33
CA TYR A 401 3.21 -34.66 -10.20
C TYR A 401 1.71 -35.03 -10.22
N ALA A 402 1.32 -35.93 -11.15
CA ALA A 402 -0.05 -36.43 -11.20
C ALA A 402 -0.45 -37.25 -9.95
N LYS A 403 0.47 -38.03 -9.38
CA LYS A 403 0.24 -38.72 -8.08
C LYS A 403 0.02 -37.68 -6.95
N ALA A 404 0.80 -36.60 -6.92
CA ALA A 404 0.64 -35.53 -5.93
C ALA A 404 -0.73 -34.86 -6.05
N GLN A 405 -1.11 -34.51 -7.29
CA GLN A 405 -2.43 -33.90 -7.56
C GLN A 405 -3.59 -34.82 -7.13
N ALA A 406 -3.47 -36.12 -7.38
CA ALA A 406 -4.45 -37.13 -6.95
C ALA A 406 -4.53 -37.28 -5.42
N ALA A 407 -3.49 -36.92 -4.71
CA ALA A 407 -3.44 -36.85 -3.24
C ALA A 407 -3.78 -35.50 -2.65
N ASP A 408 -4.33 -34.57 -3.44
CA ASP A 408 -4.63 -33.17 -3.06
C ASP A 408 -3.40 -32.39 -2.56
N ILE A 409 -2.24 -32.65 -3.17
CA ILE A 409 -0.97 -32.00 -2.85
C ILE A 409 -0.44 -31.26 -4.07
N ASN A 410 -0.10 -29.99 -3.87
CA ASN A 410 0.54 -29.13 -4.87
C ASN A 410 2.07 -29.13 -4.68
N LEU A 411 2.78 -29.56 -5.71
CA LEU A 411 4.25 -29.50 -5.80
C LEU A 411 4.64 -28.48 -6.88
N ARG A 412 5.86 -27.99 -6.81
CA ARG A 412 6.40 -27.13 -7.86
C ARG A 412 6.89 -27.98 -9.03
N LEU A 413 6.25 -27.80 -10.19
CA LEU A 413 6.62 -28.48 -11.42
C LEU A 413 7.73 -27.69 -12.15
N LEU A 414 8.85 -28.35 -12.42
CA LEU A 414 9.98 -27.84 -13.17
C LEU A 414 10.31 -28.78 -14.32
N ASP A 415 11.12 -28.35 -15.27
CA ASP A 415 11.52 -29.20 -16.40
C ASP A 415 12.43 -30.36 -15.93
N GLY A 416 11.93 -31.59 -15.99
CA GLY A 416 12.62 -32.77 -15.52
C GLY A 416 12.83 -32.84 -14.00
N GLN A 417 12.21 -31.97 -13.22
CA GLN A 417 12.41 -31.84 -11.77
C GLN A 417 11.10 -31.53 -11.02
N ILE A 418 11.09 -31.79 -9.72
CA ILE A 418 10.03 -31.40 -8.80
C ILE A 418 10.64 -30.65 -7.62
N GLY A 419 10.13 -29.45 -7.36
CA GLY A 419 10.45 -28.67 -6.17
C GLY A 419 9.46 -28.94 -5.04
N ILE A 420 9.96 -28.99 -3.81
CA ILE A 420 9.18 -29.15 -2.57
C ILE A 420 9.71 -28.16 -1.55
N SER A 421 8.82 -27.25 -1.09
CA SER A 421 9.13 -26.27 -0.07
C SER A 421 8.29 -26.50 1.17
N PHE A 422 8.93 -26.64 2.31
CA PHE A 422 8.26 -26.76 3.61
C PHE A 422 8.09 -25.39 4.27
N ASP A 423 7.16 -25.32 5.19
CA ASP A 423 6.82 -24.12 5.93
C ASP A 423 6.46 -24.43 7.40
N GLU A 424 6.09 -23.40 8.14
CA GLU A 424 5.73 -23.48 9.54
C GLU A 424 4.61 -24.49 9.83
N THR A 425 3.72 -24.73 8.87
CA THR A 425 2.54 -25.59 9.03
C THR A 425 2.81 -27.05 8.69
N THR A 426 4.01 -27.38 8.21
CA THR A 426 4.39 -28.75 7.80
C THR A 426 4.38 -29.71 8.99
N THR A 427 3.83 -30.91 8.79
CA THR A 427 3.68 -31.95 9.78
C THR A 427 4.37 -33.26 9.37
N VAL A 428 4.50 -34.22 10.30
CA VAL A 428 5.00 -35.55 10.00
C VAL A 428 4.10 -36.28 8.98
N ALA A 429 2.78 -36.06 9.06
CA ALA A 429 1.83 -36.66 8.11
C ALA A 429 2.05 -36.17 6.66
N ASP A 430 2.51 -34.91 6.50
CA ASP A 430 2.88 -34.42 5.18
C ASP A 430 4.10 -35.15 4.60
N ILE A 431 5.10 -35.45 5.45
CA ILE A 431 6.27 -36.28 5.02
C ILE A 431 5.84 -37.68 4.63
N ASP A 432 4.98 -38.34 5.44
CA ASP A 432 4.45 -39.67 5.13
C ASP A 432 3.67 -39.67 3.79
N ALA A 433 2.87 -38.62 3.54
CA ALA A 433 2.13 -38.48 2.27
C ALA A 433 3.10 -38.31 1.07
N LEU A 434 4.13 -37.49 1.22
CA LEU A 434 5.16 -37.30 0.20
C LEU A 434 5.95 -38.61 -0.01
N PHE A 435 6.31 -39.31 1.04
CA PHE A 435 6.95 -40.64 0.93
C PHE A 435 6.10 -41.62 0.13
N ALA A 436 4.77 -41.63 0.34
CA ALA A 436 3.87 -42.46 -0.45
C ALA A 436 3.84 -42.04 -1.95
N ILE A 437 3.90 -40.76 -2.27
CA ILE A 437 3.96 -40.26 -3.67
C ILE A 437 5.24 -40.72 -4.36
N PHE A 438 6.38 -40.63 -3.67
CA PHE A 438 7.70 -40.99 -4.20
C PHE A 438 8.09 -42.46 -3.97
N ASP A 439 7.17 -43.30 -3.47
CA ASP A 439 7.37 -44.74 -3.16
C ASP A 439 8.54 -45.01 -2.18
N VAL A 440 8.82 -44.02 -1.29
CA VAL A 440 9.83 -44.10 -0.23
C VAL A 440 9.35 -45.04 0.88
N LYS A 441 10.19 -45.99 1.32
CA LYS A 441 9.85 -47.00 2.36
C LYS A 441 10.52 -46.72 3.71
N GLU A 442 11.28 -45.63 3.78
CA GLU A 442 11.97 -45.22 5.00
C GLU A 442 10.98 -44.82 6.11
N ASN A 443 11.39 -44.94 7.36
CA ASN A 443 10.59 -44.58 8.51
C ASN A 443 10.98 -43.16 8.98
N VAL A 444 10.02 -42.26 9.05
CA VAL A 444 10.23 -40.85 9.46
C VAL A 444 10.90 -40.76 10.85
N ASN A 445 10.50 -41.60 11.83
CA ASN A 445 11.08 -41.54 13.17
C ASN A 445 12.55 -42.03 13.19
N ALA A 446 12.89 -43.01 12.38
CA ALA A 446 14.26 -43.46 12.25
C ALA A 446 15.15 -42.39 11.62
N LEU A 447 14.69 -41.80 10.50
CA LEU A 447 15.38 -40.68 9.86
C LEU A 447 15.56 -39.47 10.79
N SER A 448 14.52 -39.13 11.55
CA SER A 448 14.58 -38.05 12.54
C SER A 448 15.64 -38.34 13.62
N THR A 449 15.78 -39.59 14.05
CA THR A 449 16.80 -40.00 15.02
C THR A 449 18.23 -39.89 14.46
N ASP A 450 18.41 -40.19 13.17
CA ASP A 450 19.73 -40.10 12.49
C ASP A 450 20.23 -38.65 12.42
N ILE A 451 19.33 -37.68 12.32
CA ILE A 451 19.67 -36.25 12.25
C ILE A 451 19.48 -35.49 13.59
N ALA A 452 19.01 -36.22 14.63
CA ALA A 452 18.77 -35.60 15.95
C ALA A 452 20.07 -35.02 16.53
N GLY A 453 19.97 -33.82 17.09
CA GLY A 453 21.11 -33.08 17.65
C GLY A 453 21.94 -32.31 16.64
N ASN A 454 21.62 -32.34 15.34
CA ASN A 454 22.23 -31.51 14.32
C ASN A 454 21.28 -30.38 13.84
N GLU A 455 21.36 -29.25 14.48
CA GLU A 455 20.55 -28.06 14.17
C GLU A 455 20.69 -27.60 12.71
N PHE A 456 21.82 -27.84 12.10
CA PHE A 456 22.17 -27.38 10.76
C PHE A 456 22.35 -28.55 9.78
N ALA A 457 21.49 -29.57 9.84
CA ALA A 457 21.63 -30.84 9.13
C ALA A 457 22.10 -30.76 7.67
N ALA A 458 21.64 -29.75 6.91
CA ALA A 458 22.02 -29.55 5.51
C ALA A 458 22.57 -28.11 5.24
N ILE A 459 22.89 -27.34 6.27
CA ILE A 459 23.45 -26.01 6.13
C ILE A 459 24.96 -26.07 6.32
N PRO A 460 25.76 -25.75 5.27
CA PRO A 460 27.24 -25.72 5.36
C PRO A 460 27.71 -24.80 6.47
N GLU A 461 28.85 -25.12 7.10
CA GLU A 461 29.38 -24.35 8.21
C GLU A 461 29.63 -22.87 7.87
N ALA A 462 30.13 -22.59 6.67
CA ALA A 462 30.34 -21.22 6.18
C ALA A 462 29.04 -20.41 5.99
N CYS A 463 27.93 -21.12 5.84
CA CYS A 463 26.59 -20.53 5.65
C CYS A 463 25.77 -20.47 6.95
N ARG A 464 26.31 -20.86 8.10
CA ARG A 464 25.56 -20.85 9.37
C ARG A 464 25.54 -19.47 9.98
N ARG A 465 24.39 -19.08 10.50
CA ARG A 465 24.27 -17.86 11.31
C ARG A 465 24.93 -18.04 12.66
N THR A 466 25.82 -17.14 13.01
CA THR A 466 26.47 -17.08 14.35
C THR A 466 26.07 -15.84 15.14
N SER A 467 25.58 -14.80 14.45
CA SER A 467 25.12 -13.57 15.08
C SER A 467 23.75 -13.73 15.73
N ARG A 468 23.54 -13.00 16.82
CA ARG A 468 22.23 -12.87 17.46
C ARG A 468 21.33 -11.91 16.65
N PHE A 469 20.02 -12.01 16.86
CA PHE A 469 19.01 -11.13 16.25
C PHE A 469 17.88 -10.90 17.25
N LEU A 470 17.04 -9.91 17.01
CA LEU A 470 15.90 -9.55 17.87
C LEU A 470 16.30 -9.40 19.35
N THR A 471 17.45 -8.79 19.60
CA THR A 471 17.99 -8.64 20.96
C THR A 471 17.36 -7.51 21.75
N HIS A 472 16.65 -6.58 21.08
CA HIS A 472 15.96 -5.49 21.75
C HIS A 472 14.87 -6.03 22.70
N PRO A 473 14.66 -5.41 23.88
CA PRO A 473 13.68 -5.88 24.90
C PRO A 473 12.27 -6.09 24.36
N VAL A 474 11.79 -5.31 23.39
CA VAL A 474 10.46 -5.46 22.80
C VAL A 474 10.23 -6.87 22.21
N PHE A 475 11.27 -7.49 21.66
CA PHE A 475 11.20 -8.86 21.12
C PHE A 475 11.38 -9.95 22.19
N ASN A 476 11.57 -9.56 23.43
CA ASN A 476 11.86 -10.48 24.55
C ASN A 476 10.93 -10.29 25.74
N THR A 477 9.77 -9.64 25.55
CA THR A 477 8.87 -9.29 26.67
C THR A 477 7.44 -9.84 26.48
N HIS A 478 6.90 -9.88 25.25
CA HIS A 478 5.46 -10.06 25.00
C HIS A 478 5.11 -11.45 24.45
N HIS A 479 5.58 -12.52 25.11
CA HIS A 479 5.47 -13.91 24.61
C HIS A 479 4.21 -14.64 25.07
N SER A 480 3.47 -14.13 26.07
CA SER A 480 2.17 -14.69 26.43
C SER A 480 1.04 -13.95 25.71
N GLU A 481 -0.07 -14.64 25.45
CA GLU A 481 -1.25 -14.04 24.78
C GLU A 481 -1.75 -12.79 25.53
N THR A 482 -1.78 -12.84 26.88
CA THR A 482 -2.19 -11.69 27.71
C THR A 482 -1.23 -10.51 27.55
N GLN A 483 0.08 -10.76 27.56
CA GLN A 483 1.07 -9.68 27.37
C GLN A 483 0.95 -9.08 25.99
N MET A 484 0.83 -9.91 24.95
CA MET A 484 0.70 -9.46 23.58
C MET A 484 -0.59 -8.64 23.36
N MET A 485 -1.73 -9.13 23.84
CA MET A 485 -3.00 -8.40 23.77
C MET A 485 -2.91 -7.01 24.42
N ARG A 486 -2.26 -6.91 25.58
CA ARG A 486 -2.07 -5.64 26.30
C ARG A 486 -1.11 -4.71 25.55
N TYR A 487 -0.06 -5.24 24.96
CA TYR A 487 0.87 -4.46 24.16
C TYR A 487 0.19 -3.89 22.90
N LEU A 488 -0.56 -4.72 22.17
CA LEU A 488 -1.35 -4.27 21.01
C LEU A 488 -2.32 -3.14 21.38
N LYS A 489 -3.04 -3.30 22.51
CA LYS A 489 -3.97 -2.28 23.00
C LYS A 489 -3.26 -1.00 23.46
N GLN A 490 -2.09 -1.14 24.06
CA GLN A 490 -1.26 0.00 24.47
C GLN A 490 -0.82 0.84 23.25
N LEU A 491 -0.46 0.18 22.15
CA LEU A 491 -0.10 0.88 20.90
C LEU A 491 -1.33 1.51 20.26
N GLU A 492 -2.42 0.77 20.14
CA GLU A 492 -3.68 1.28 19.58
C GLU A 492 -4.16 2.55 20.29
N ASN A 493 -4.04 2.61 21.62
CA ASN A 493 -4.44 3.77 22.40
C ASN A 493 -3.60 5.04 22.13
N LYS A 494 -2.48 4.92 21.46
CA LYS A 494 -1.63 6.05 21.04
C LYS A 494 -2.00 6.60 19.65
N ASP A 495 -2.97 5.96 18.98
CA ASP A 495 -3.27 6.21 17.58
C ASP A 495 -4.70 6.71 17.37
N PHE A 496 -4.86 7.56 16.36
CA PHE A 496 -6.16 7.99 15.86
C PHE A 496 -6.57 7.16 14.65
N SER A 497 -7.83 6.75 14.61
CA SER A 497 -8.45 6.01 13.51
C SER A 497 -9.91 6.44 13.33
N LEU A 498 -10.62 5.90 12.33
CA LEU A 498 -12.05 6.19 12.14
C LEU A 498 -12.93 5.75 13.33
N THR A 499 -12.41 4.92 14.24
CA THR A 499 -13.13 4.56 15.48
C THR A 499 -13.21 5.70 16.51
N HIS A 500 -12.44 6.76 16.32
CA HIS A 500 -12.43 7.94 17.18
C HIS A 500 -13.23 9.10 16.60
N GLY A 501 -13.21 9.27 15.28
CA GLY A 501 -13.87 10.36 14.58
C GLY A 501 -13.42 10.48 13.12
N MET A 502 -13.95 11.46 12.43
CA MET A 502 -13.67 11.73 11.04
C MET A 502 -12.18 11.99 10.77
N ILE A 503 -11.69 11.47 9.67
CA ILE A 503 -10.36 11.75 9.11
C ILE A 503 -10.55 12.51 7.78
N PRO A 504 -10.67 13.83 7.78
CA PRO A 504 -11.10 14.62 6.63
C PRO A 504 -9.96 14.92 5.64
N LEU A 505 -9.19 13.88 5.26
CA LEU A 505 -8.03 14.01 4.39
C LEU A 505 -8.44 14.16 2.92
N GLY A 506 -8.28 15.34 2.38
CA GLY A 506 -8.53 15.63 0.97
C GLY A 506 -7.65 14.79 0.04
N SER A 507 -8.31 14.25 -0.99
CA SER A 507 -7.86 13.28 -1.98
C SER A 507 -7.45 11.91 -1.44
N CYS A 508 -7.63 11.64 -0.15
CA CYS A 508 -7.29 10.34 0.46
C CYS A 508 -8.52 9.45 0.72
N THR A 509 -9.71 10.02 0.76
CA THR A 509 -11.02 9.32 0.91
C THR A 509 -11.03 8.32 2.07
N MET A 510 -11.09 8.83 3.29
CA MET A 510 -11.15 8.01 4.50
C MET A 510 -12.62 7.66 4.84
N LYS A 511 -13.25 6.84 4.00
CA LYS A 511 -14.63 6.41 4.24
C LYS A 511 -14.72 5.12 5.06
N LEU A 512 -15.88 4.82 5.53
CA LEU A 512 -16.21 3.61 6.25
C LEU A 512 -15.77 2.35 5.50
N ASN A 513 -15.19 1.43 6.24
CA ASN A 513 -14.95 0.04 5.85
C ASN A 513 -15.91 -0.81 6.69
N ALA A 514 -17.01 -1.25 6.11
CA ALA A 514 -18.05 -1.97 6.86
C ALA A 514 -17.56 -3.36 7.31
N ALA A 515 -18.02 -3.81 8.47
CA ALA A 515 -17.63 -5.10 9.02
C ALA A 515 -17.94 -6.26 8.08
N ALA A 516 -19.11 -6.24 7.43
CA ALA A 516 -19.51 -7.27 6.48
C ALA A 516 -18.58 -7.36 5.26
N GLU A 517 -18.02 -6.24 4.81
CA GLU A 517 -17.02 -6.19 3.71
C GLU A 517 -15.72 -6.89 4.10
N MET A 518 -15.34 -6.80 5.38
CA MET A 518 -14.08 -7.33 5.90
C MET A 518 -14.11 -8.84 6.22
N ILE A 519 -15.29 -9.40 6.51
CA ILE A 519 -15.45 -10.80 6.93
C ILE A 519 -14.79 -11.81 5.97
N PRO A 520 -14.96 -11.71 4.62
CA PRO A 520 -14.40 -12.70 3.70
C PRO A 520 -12.88 -12.76 3.65
N VAL A 521 -12.19 -11.68 4.06
CA VAL A 521 -10.71 -11.59 4.02
C VAL A 521 -10.04 -12.67 4.87
N THR A 522 -10.70 -13.11 5.95
CA THR A 522 -10.18 -14.13 6.87
C THR A 522 -10.65 -15.55 6.56
N TRP A 523 -11.46 -15.73 5.51
CA TRP A 523 -11.86 -17.08 5.10
C TRP A 523 -10.68 -17.83 4.47
N PRO A 524 -10.48 -19.11 4.85
CA PRO A 524 -9.37 -19.91 4.31
C PRO A 524 -9.38 -20.01 2.78
N GLU A 525 -10.56 -20.06 2.17
CA GLU A 525 -10.75 -20.16 0.72
C GLU A 525 -10.18 -18.95 -0.04
N PHE A 526 -10.06 -17.79 0.61
CA PHE A 526 -9.38 -16.60 0.07
C PHE A 526 -7.96 -16.44 0.64
N GLY A 527 -7.78 -16.69 1.93
CA GLY A 527 -6.52 -16.44 2.63
C GLY A 527 -5.43 -17.49 2.40
N ALA A 528 -5.79 -18.76 2.25
CA ALA A 528 -4.84 -19.86 2.26
C ALA A 528 -4.43 -20.39 0.86
N LEU A 529 -4.93 -19.79 -0.21
CA LEU A 529 -4.62 -20.23 -1.57
C LEU A 529 -3.25 -19.70 -2.02
N HIS A 530 -2.43 -20.60 -2.60
CA HIS A 530 -1.14 -20.22 -3.15
C HIS A 530 -1.32 -19.55 -4.53
N PRO A 531 -0.62 -18.43 -4.84
CA PRO A 531 -0.81 -17.69 -6.09
C PRO A 531 -0.46 -18.47 -7.35
N PHE A 532 0.41 -19.49 -7.24
CA PHE A 532 0.84 -20.35 -8.34
C PHE A 532 0.26 -21.78 -8.24
N ALA A 533 -0.81 -21.96 -7.46
CA ALA A 533 -1.60 -23.19 -7.51
C ALA A 533 -2.22 -23.37 -8.90
N PRO A 534 -2.49 -24.62 -9.34
CA PRO A 534 -3.21 -24.86 -10.60
C PRO A 534 -4.47 -23.99 -10.69
N ILE A 535 -4.69 -23.37 -11.85
CA ILE A 535 -5.74 -22.36 -12.04
C ILE A 535 -7.14 -22.88 -11.76
N GLU A 536 -7.38 -24.16 -12.00
CA GLU A 536 -8.66 -24.84 -11.68
C GLU A 536 -8.95 -24.88 -10.17
N GLN A 537 -7.93 -24.80 -9.33
CA GLN A 537 -8.11 -24.70 -7.87
C GLN A 537 -8.47 -23.29 -7.42
N ALA A 538 -8.23 -22.28 -8.25
CA ALA A 538 -8.54 -20.88 -8.01
C ALA A 538 -9.76 -20.40 -8.81
N ALA A 539 -10.67 -21.31 -9.18
CA ALA A 539 -11.85 -20.98 -10.00
C ALA A 539 -12.73 -19.90 -9.34
N GLY A 540 -12.79 -19.87 -8.02
CA GLY A 540 -13.51 -18.83 -7.28
C GLY A 540 -12.87 -17.45 -7.40
N TYR A 541 -11.54 -17.36 -7.32
CA TYR A 541 -10.83 -16.10 -7.57
C TYR A 541 -10.99 -15.63 -9.01
N THR A 542 -10.92 -16.55 -9.98
CA THR A 542 -11.15 -16.22 -11.40
C THR A 542 -12.54 -15.64 -11.61
N ALA A 543 -13.57 -16.30 -11.07
CA ALA A 543 -14.96 -15.85 -11.19
C ALA A 543 -15.19 -14.50 -10.49
N LEU A 544 -14.67 -14.33 -9.27
CA LEU A 544 -14.74 -13.07 -8.52
C LEU A 544 -14.06 -11.93 -9.29
N ALA A 545 -12.86 -12.17 -9.82
CA ALA A 545 -12.09 -11.18 -10.56
C ALA A 545 -12.79 -10.75 -11.84
N GLU A 546 -13.35 -11.69 -12.61
CA GLU A 546 -14.09 -11.36 -13.84
C GLU A 546 -15.38 -10.59 -13.55
N ASP A 547 -16.13 -10.96 -12.52
CA ASP A 547 -17.33 -10.23 -12.11
C ASP A 547 -16.98 -8.82 -11.60
N LEU A 548 -15.90 -8.66 -10.82
CA LEU A 548 -15.44 -7.34 -10.38
C LEU A 548 -14.96 -6.49 -11.55
N LYS A 549 -14.22 -7.04 -12.51
CA LYS A 549 -13.80 -6.34 -13.73
C LYS A 549 -15.00 -5.84 -14.53
N ALA A 550 -16.03 -6.68 -14.70
CA ALA A 550 -17.26 -6.30 -15.39
C ALA A 550 -17.98 -5.12 -14.70
N LYS A 551 -18.08 -5.17 -13.35
CA LYS A 551 -18.63 -4.06 -12.57
C LYS A 551 -17.81 -2.78 -12.72
N LEU A 552 -16.50 -2.88 -12.66
CA LEU A 552 -15.59 -1.72 -12.83
C LEU A 552 -15.68 -1.15 -14.25
N CYS A 553 -15.81 -1.99 -15.29
CA CYS A 553 -16.05 -1.52 -16.66
C CYS A 553 -17.33 -0.70 -16.75
N GLU A 554 -18.43 -1.19 -16.18
CA GLU A 554 -19.71 -0.46 -16.16
C GLU A 554 -19.60 0.89 -15.44
N ILE A 555 -18.97 0.90 -14.25
CA ILE A 555 -18.81 2.11 -13.44
C ILE A 555 -17.94 3.17 -14.14
N THR A 556 -16.90 2.75 -14.84
CA THR A 556 -15.89 3.66 -15.39
C THR A 556 -16.06 3.96 -16.88
N GLY A 557 -16.86 3.17 -17.59
CA GLY A 557 -17.01 3.29 -19.03
C GLY A 557 -15.81 2.83 -19.85
N TYR A 558 -14.95 1.99 -19.25
CA TYR A 558 -13.86 1.31 -19.96
C TYR A 558 -14.29 -0.06 -20.49
N ASP A 559 -13.46 -0.62 -21.38
CA ASP A 559 -13.76 -1.87 -22.07
C ASP A 559 -13.03 -3.09 -21.47
N ALA A 560 -11.92 -2.85 -20.73
CA ALA A 560 -11.14 -3.90 -20.09
C ALA A 560 -10.43 -3.41 -18.83
N PHE A 561 -10.18 -4.34 -17.88
CA PHE A 561 -9.45 -4.09 -16.64
C PHE A 561 -8.34 -5.12 -16.42
N SER A 562 -7.23 -4.67 -15.80
CA SER A 562 -6.26 -5.53 -15.10
C SER A 562 -6.32 -5.25 -13.60
N LEU A 563 -6.38 -6.32 -12.80
CA LEU A 563 -6.32 -6.25 -11.33
C LEU A 563 -4.89 -6.51 -10.80
N GLN A 564 -3.90 -6.62 -11.69
CA GLN A 564 -2.54 -6.94 -11.30
C GLN A 564 -1.85 -5.81 -10.51
N PRO A 565 -2.02 -4.50 -10.82
CA PRO A 565 -1.33 -3.46 -10.08
C PRO A 565 -1.71 -3.45 -8.59
N ASN A 566 -0.70 -3.60 -7.73
CA ASN A 566 -0.85 -3.71 -6.27
C ASN A 566 -0.70 -2.37 -5.53
N SER A 567 -0.83 -1.26 -6.22
CA SER A 567 -0.93 0.10 -5.67
C SER A 567 -1.39 1.08 -6.76
N GLY A 568 -1.83 2.28 -6.38
CA GLY A 568 -2.11 3.35 -7.34
C GLY A 568 -0.90 3.70 -8.20
N ALA A 569 0.27 3.81 -7.59
CA ALA A 569 1.53 4.05 -8.30
C ALA A 569 1.86 2.94 -9.33
N SER A 570 1.59 1.68 -8.97
CA SER A 570 1.73 0.54 -9.90
C SER A 570 0.72 0.61 -11.04
N GLY A 571 -0.51 1.06 -10.76
CA GLY A 571 -1.55 1.30 -11.76
C GLY A 571 -1.18 2.42 -12.72
N GLU A 572 -0.64 3.54 -12.22
CA GLU A 572 -0.11 4.62 -13.07
C GLU A 572 0.98 4.10 -14.01
N TYR A 573 1.92 3.33 -13.45
CA TYR A 573 3.01 2.74 -14.21
C TYR A 573 2.51 1.79 -15.30
N ALA A 574 1.59 0.88 -14.97
CA ALA A 574 0.96 -0.03 -15.94
C ALA A 574 0.23 0.72 -17.05
N GLY A 575 -0.46 1.82 -16.72
CA GLY A 575 -1.19 2.63 -17.69
C GLY A 575 -0.30 3.36 -18.69
N LEU A 576 0.78 3.96 -18.21
CA LEU A 576 1.74 4.61 -19.10
C LEU A 576 2.50 3.59 -19.95
N ILE A 577 2.79 2.39 -19.42
CA ILE A 577 3.34 1.29 -20.24
C ILE A 577 2.35 0.88 -21.33
N ALA A 578 1.07 0.74 -21.03
CA ALA A 578 0.06 0.39 -22.03
C ALA A 578 0.02 1.42 -23.18
N ILE A 579 0.07 2.71 -22.86
CA ILE A 579 0.16 3.79 -23.85
C ILE A 579 1.46 3.67 -24.66
N GLN A 580 2.60 3.48 -24.01
CA GLN A 580 3.89 3.41 -24.72
C GLN A 580 3.94 2.19 -25.65
N ARG A 581 3.47 1.02 -25.20
CA ARG A 581 3.37 -0.19 -26.03
C ARG A 581 2.41 -0.01 -27.20
N TYR A 582 1.32 0.69 -27.01
CA TYR A 582 0.40 1.05 -28.09
C TYR A 582 1.12 1.89 -29.16
N HIS A 583 1.86 2.93 -28.79
CA HIS A 583 2.65 3.71 -29.72
C HIS A 583 3.74 2.88 -30.41
N GLU A 584 4.46 2.05 -29.67
CA GLU A 584 5.47 1.13 -30.20
C GLU A 584 4.88 0.19 -31.27
N SER A 585 3.69 -0.38 -31.02
CA SER A 585 3.01 -1.28 -31.95
C SER A 585 2.63 -0.65 -33.30
N ARG A 586 2.55 0.68 -33.31
CA ARG A 586 2.24 1.48 -34.50
C ARG A 586 3.48 2.04 -35.21
N GLY A 587 4.68 1.71 -34.68
CA GLY A 587 5.94 2.31 -35.17
C GLY A 587 6.17 3.75 -34.67
N GLU A 588 5.40 4.19 -33.67
CA GLU A 588 5.44 5.55 -33.12
C GLU A 588 6.15 5.59 -31.73
N GLY A 589 7.06 4.66 -31.48
CA GLY A 589 7.79 4.58 -30.19
C GLY A 589 8.64 5.81 -29.84
N HIS A 590 8.81 6.75 -30.77
CA HIS A 590 9.45 8.05 -30.56
C HIS A 590 8.56 9.03 -29.77
N ARG A 591 7.25 8.78 -29.66
CA ARG A 591 6.33 9.60 -28.86
C ARG A 591 6.63 9.41 -27.39
N ASN A 592 7.31 10.38 -26.79
CA ASN A 592 7.80 10.31 -25.42
C ASN A 592 7.52 11.56 -24.58
N VAL A 593 6.67 12.45 -25.04
CA VAL A 593 6.27 13.66 -24.30
C VAL A 593 4.96 13.38 -23.55
N CYS A 594 4.97 13.59 -22.23
CA CYS A 594 3.80 13.55 -21.37
C CYS A 594 3.47 14.96 -20.88
N LEU A 595 2.29 15.45 -21.23
CA LEU A 595 1.78 16.71 -20.68
C LEU A 595 1.20 16.47 -19.29
N ILE A 596 1.51 17.34 -18.33
CA ILE A 596 1.02 17.20 -16.95
C ILE A 596 0.61 18.59 -16.43
N PRO A 597 -0.65 18.79 -16.00
CA PRO A 597 -1.09 20.04 -15.39
C PRO A 597 -0.29 20.38 -14.12
N SER A 598 -0.08 21.65 -13.83
CA SER A 598 0.66 22.11 -12.64
C SER A 598 0.00 21.70 -11.33
N SER A 599 -1.30 21.37 -11.36
CA SER A 599 -2.09 20.87 -10.23
C SER A 599 -1.90 19.37 -9.94
N ALA A 600 -1.24 18.61 -10.84
CA ALA A 600 -1.16 17.15 -10.73
C ALA A 600 -0.47 16.66 -9.45
N HIS A 601 -0.88 15.50 -8.97
CA HIS A 601 -0.23 14.80 -7.87
C HIS A 601 1.24 14.46 -8.21
N GLY A 602 2.11 14.47 -7.21
CA GLY A 602 3.55 14.22 -7.40
C GLY A 602 3.92 12.85 -7.97
N THR A 603 3.02 11.85 -7.87
CA THR A 603 3.22 10.52 -8.50
C THR A 603 3.17 10.57 -10.02
N ASN A 604 2.35 11.45 -10.61
CA ASN A 604 2.19 11.52 -12.07
C ASN A 604 3.52 11.86 -12.78
N PRO A 605 4.23 12.97 -12.47
CA PRO A 605 5.52 13.24 -13.08
C PRO A 605 6.61 12.20 -12.71
N ALA A 606 6.55 11.62 -11.51
CA ALA A 606 7.47 10.55 -11.12
C ALA A 606 7.29 9.31 -11.98
N THR A 607 6.03 8.88 -12.22
CA THR A 607 5.72 7.72 -13.06
C THR A 607 6.07 7.97 -14.52
N ALA A 608 5.77 9.16 -15.06
CA ALA A 608 6.17 9.53 -16.42
C ALA A 608 7.69 9.43 -16.60
N ALA A 609 8.47 9.87 -15.62
CA ALA A 609 9.94 9.73 -15.64
C ALA A 609 10.38 8.27 -15.60
N MET A 610 9.68 7.39 -14.88
CA MET A 610 9.99 5.94 -14.82
C MET A 610 9.76 5.20 -16.15
N VAL A 611 8.92 5.71 -17.03
CA VAL A 611 8.74 5.19 -18.40
C VAL A 611 9.49 6.01 -19.43
N SER A 612 10.51 6.76 -18.99
CA SER A 612 11.38 7.60 -19.82
C SER A 612 10.64 8.67 -20.62
N MET A 613 9.49 9.11 -20.17
CA MET A 613 8.76 10.21 -20.80
C MET A 613 9.31 11.56 -20.34
N LYS A 614 9.32 12.50 -21.25
CA LYS A 614 9.65 13.90 -20.97
C LYS A 614 8.41 14.60 -20.45
N VAL A 615 8.46 15.03 -19.20
CA VAL A 615 7.39 15.80 -18.57
C VAL A 615 7.38 17.23 -19.09
N VAL A 616 6.23 17.68 -19.59
CA VAL A 616 5.98 19.06 -20.00
C VAL A 616 4.79 19.59 -19.22
N VAL A 617 5.05 20.58 -18.37
CA VAL A 617 4.03 21.14 -17.49
C VAL A 617 3.09 22.06 -18.27
N VAL A 618 1.78 21.85 -18.09
CA VAL A 618 0.71 22.72 -18.59
C VAL A 618 0.22 23.58 -17.42
N LYS A 619 0.04 24.87 -17.64
CA LYS A 619 -0.43 25.82 -16.62
C LYS A 619 -1.90 25.58 -16.29
N CYS A 620 -2.29 25.96 -15.08
CA CYS A 620 -3.69 26.16 -14.69
C CYS A 620 -4.02 27.66 -14.69
N ASP A 621 -5.29 27.98 -14.96
CA ASP A 621 -5.82 29.34 -14.88
C ASP A 621 -6.06 29.80 -13.42
N GLU A 622 -6.56 31.01 -13.22
CA GLU A 622 -6.84 31.58 -11.89
C GLU A 622 -7.97 30.84 -11.14
N ASN A 623 -8.80 30.09 -11.87
CA ASN A 623 -9.90 29.30 -11.29
C ASN A 623 -9.48 27.85 -11.01
N GLY A 624 -8.23 27.48 -11.28
CA GLY A 624 -7.71 26.14 -11.07
C GLY A 624 -7.98 25.16 -12.19
N ASN A 625 -8.47 25.60 -13.36
CA ASN A 625 -8.70 24.78 -14.54
C ASN A 625 -7.44 24.72 -15.41
N ILE A 626 -7.35 23.73 -16.31
CA ILE A 626 -6.28 23.64 -17.30
C ILE A 626 -6.38 24.85 -18.25
N ASP A 627 -5.30 25.59 -18.44
CA ASP A 627 -5.23 26.69 -19.40
C ASP A 627 -5.17 26.15 -20.83
N LEU A 628 -6.28 26.24 -21.57
CA LEU A 628 -6.40 25.73 -22.93
C LEU A 628 -5.46 26.42 -23.92
N VAL A 629 -5.12 27.68 -23.70
CA VAL A 629 -4.18 28.41 -24.56
C VAL A 629 -2.77 27.87 -24.38
N ASP A 630 -2.34 27.66 -23.15
CA ASP A 630 -1.05 27.04 -22.85
C ASP A 630 -1.01 25.57 -23.32
N LEU A 631 -2.12 24.83 -23.15
CA LEU A 631 -2.25 23.44 -23.63
C LEU A 631 -2.08 23.39 -25.17
N ALA A 632 -2.79 24.24 -25.92
CA ALA A 632 -2.67 24.30 -27.39
C ALA A 632 -1.25 24.60 -27.86
N ALA A 633 -0.59 25.58 -27.23
CA ALA A 633 0.79 25.93 -27.52
C ALA A 633 1.77 24.78 -27.22
N LYS A 634 1.55 24.02 -26.14
CA LYS A 634 2.38 22.84 -25.81
C LYS A 634 2.15 21.68 -26.77
N ILE A 635 0.91 21.44 -27.17
CA ILE A 635 0.56 20.43 -28.18
C ILE A 635 1.22 20.76 -29.50
N GLU A 636 1.07 21.98 -30.02
CA GLU A 636 1.69 22.43 -31.26
C GLU A 636 3.21 22.23 -31.23
N LYS A 637 3.85 22.66 -30.16
CA LYS A 637 5.30 22.54 -29.97
C LYS A 637 5.80 21.09 -29.94
N HIS A 638 5.01 20.15 -29.42
CA HIS A 638 5.42 18.78 -29.20
C HIS A 638 4.64 17.75 -30.02
N GLN A 639 3.86 18.17 -31.03
CA GLN A 639 2.92 17.36 -31.79
C GLN A 639 3.48 16.01 -32.27
N GLU A 640 4.70 16.01 -32.82
CA GLU A 640 5.33 14.79 -33.34
C GLU A 640 5.69 13.78 -32.21
N ASN A 641 6.02 14.28 -31.02
CA ASN A 641 6.51 13.47 -29.90
C ASN A 641 5.47 13.31 -28.77
N LEU A 642 4.26 13.85 -28.96
CA LEU A 642 3.23 13.77 -27.94
C LEU A 642 2.76 12.34 -27.74
N SER A 643 3.05 11.77 -26.55
CA SER A 643 2.59 10.45 -26.14
C SER A 643 1.25 10.54 -25.43
N SER A 644 1.17 11.38 -24.42
CA SER A 644 -0.01 11.43 -23.54
C SER A 644 -0.13 12.75 -22.78
N ILE A 645 -1.32 12.94 -22.21
CA ILE A 645 -1.55 13.86 -21.10
C ILE A 645 -1.97 13.05 -19.88
N MET A 646 -1.54 13.44 -18.66
CA MET A 646 -2.05 12.92 -17.39
C MET A 646 -2.87 14.00 -16.70
N ILE A 647 -4.17 13.79 -16.55
CA ILE A 647 -5.10 14.70 -15.86
C ILE A 647 -5.72 14.03 -14.64
N THR A 648 -5.99 14.79 -13.60
CA THR A 648 -6.80 14.34 -12.44
C THR A 648 -8.20 14.92 -12.59
N TYR A 649 -9.24 14.12 -12.39
CA TYR A 649 -10.62 14.57 -12.51
C TYR A 649 -11.56 13.97 -11.46
N PRO A 650 -12.42 14.77 -10.76
CA PRO A 650 -12.35 16.22 -10.71
C PRO A 650 -10.95 16.71 -10.36
N SER A 651 -10.59 17.95 -10.68
CA SER A 651 -9.22 18.44 -10.48
C SER A 651 -8.83 18.39 -9.00
N THR A 652 -7.54 18.30 -8.70
CA THR A 652 -7.02 18.39 -7.33
C THR A 652 -7.35 19.71 -6.64
N HIS A 653 -7.89 20.70 -7.37
CA HIS A 653 -8.44 21.93 -6.81
C HIS A 653 -9.86 21.77 -6.25
N GLY A 654 -10.44 20.57 -6.27
CA GLY A 654 -11.77 20.26 -5.74
C GLY A 654 -12.93 20.75 -6.62
N VAL A 655 -12.69 20.94 -7.91
CA VAL A 655 -13.69 21.45 -8.87
C VAL A 655 -13.80 20.58 -10.11
N TYR A 656 -14.99 20.56 -10.72
CA TYR A 656 -15.19 19.97 -12.03
C TYR A 656 -14.81 20.99 -13.11
N GLU A 657 -13.80 20.65 -13.92
CA GLU A 657 -13.45 21.43 -15.08
C GLU A 657 -14.47 21.24 -16.20
N GLU A 658 -15.09 22.34 -16.68
CA GLU A 658 -16.13 22.28 -17.71
C GLU A 658 -15.58 21.84 -19.08
N GLN A 659 -14.33 22.18 -19.37
CA GLN A 659 -13.70 21.96 -20.68
C GLN A 659 -12.91 20.66 -20.78
N VAL A 660 -13.09 19.72 -19.85
CA VAL A 660 -12.30 18.46 -19.81
C VAL A 660 -12.43 17.64 -21.10
N LYS A 661 -13.61 17.61 -21.74
CA LYS A 661 -13.78 16.91 -23.02
C LYS A 661 -12.97 17.56 -24.14
N GLU A 662 -12.93 18.88 -24.20
CA GLU A 662 -12.12 19.62 -25.16
C GLU A 662 -10.63 19.34 -24.97
N VAL A 663 -10.15 19.25 -23.71
CA VAL A 663 -8.79 18.82 -23.40
C VAL A 663 -8.49 17.45 -24.01
N CYS A 664 -9.40 16.47 -23.81
CA CYS A 664 -9.25 15.12 -24.39
C CYS A 664 -9.20 15.15 -25.91
N GLU A 665 -10.13 15.87 -26.56
CA GLU A 665 -10.22 16.00 -28.01
C GLU A 665 -8.97 16.65 -28.60
N MET A 666 -8.42 17.69 -27.99
CA MET A 666 -7.19 18.35 -28.42
C MET A 666 -5.99 17.41 -28.43
N VAL A 667 -5.86 16.57 -27.40
CA VAL A 667 -4.77 15.59 -27.28
C VAL A 667 -4.93 14.47 -28.29
N HIS A 668 -6.13 13.92 -28.47
CA HIS A 668 -6.42 12.89 -29.46
C HIS A 668 -6.16 13.39 -30.89
N ALA A 669 -6.56 14.62 -31.22
CA ALA A 669 -6.31 15.22 -32.56
C ALA A 669 -4.83 15.31 -32.88
N ALA A 670 -3.96 15.39 -31.87
CA ALA A 670 -2.50 15.38 -32.02
C ALA A 670 -1.87 13.97 -31.98
N GLY A 671 -2.69 12.92 -31.86
CA GLY A 671 -2.25 11.51 -31.80
C GLY A 671 -1.80 11.05 -30.43
N GLY A 672 -1.95 11.87 -29.39
CA GLY A 672 -1.68 11.50 -27.99
C GLY A 672 -2.82 10.70 -27.36
N GLN A 673 -2.56 10.10 -26.21
CA GLN A 673 -3.53 9.37 -25.40
C GLN A 673 -3.85 10.16 -24.11
N VAL A 674 -5.04 9.95 -23.57
CA VAL A 674 -5.46 10.61 -22.32
C VAL A 674 -5.42 9.62 -21.18
N TYR A 675 -4.51 9.85 -20.23
CA TYR A 675 -4.47 9.20 -18.94
C TYR A 675 -5.24 10.06 -17.94
N LEU A 676 -6.30 9.50 -17.34
CA LEU A 676 -7.03 10.16 -16.27
C LEU A 676 -6.66 9.53 -14.94
N ASP A 677 -6.09 10.31 -14.04
CA ASP A 677 -5.88 9.89 -12.65
C ASP A 677 -7.25 9.76 -11.96
N GLY A 678 -7.73 8.54 -11.91
CA GLY A 678 -9.00 8.15 -11.31
C GLY A 678 -8.83 7.54 -9.92
N ALA A 679 -7.72 7.83 -9.24
CA ALA A 679 -7.44 7.34 -7.91
C ALA A 679 -8.62 7.56 -6.94
N ASN A 680 -9.30 8.70 -7.06
CA ASN A 680 -10.52 9.02 -6.33
C ASN A 680 -11.72 9.18 -7.29
N MET A 681 -12.71 8.32 -7.13
CA MET A 681 -13.95 8.30 -7.92
C MET A 681 -15.16 8.84 -7.14
N ASN A 682 -14.98 9.38 -5.94
CA ASN A 682 -16.08 9.78 -5.03
C ASN A 682 -17.00 10.86 -5.58
N ALA A 683 -16.57 11.59 -6.59
CA ALA A 683 -17.41 12.57 -7.27
C ALA A 683 -17.89 12.11 -8.66
N GLN A 684 -17.60 10.89 -9.08
CA GLN A 684 -17.88 10.45 -10.44
C GLN A 684 -18.91 9.32 -10.52
N VAL A 685 -18.84 8.32 -9.62
CA VAL A 685 -19.62 7.08 -9.73
C VAL A 685 -21.13 7.37 -9.90
N GLY A 686 -21.71 6.88 -10.98
CA GLY A 686 -23.12 7.07 -11.32
C GLY A 686 -23.52 8.45 -11.84
N LEU A 687 -22.63 9.46 -11.79
CA LEU A 687 -22.88 10.82 -12.28
C LEU A 687 -22.14 11.10 -13.59
N THR A 688 -20.92 10.62 -13.69
CA THR A 688 -20.07 10.66 -14.88
C THR A 688 -19.15 9.45 -14.87
N SER A 689 -18.30 9.28 -15.89
CA SER A 689 -17.26 8.25 -15.87
C SER A 689 -16.03 8.67 -16.69
N PRO A 690 -14.84 8.17 -16.33
CA PRO A 690 -13.61 8.49 -17.06
C PRO A 690 -13.70 8.19 -18.54
N GLY A 691 -14.26 7.02 -18.92
CA GLY A 691 -14.42 6.62 -20.30
C GLY A 691 -15.41 7.48 -21.07
N PHE A 692 -16.47 8.01 -20.42
CA PHE A 692 -17.43 8.93 -21.02
C PHE A 692 -16.87 10.35 -21.20
N ILE A 693 -16.00 10.78 -20.30
CA ILE A 693 -15.27 12.05 -20.38
C ILE A 693 -14.35 12.06 -21.61
N GLY A 694 -13.80 10.91 -21.99
CA GLY A 694 -12.94 10.76 -23.16
C GLY A 694 -11.52 10.28 -22.84
N SER A 695 -11.27 9.80 -21.63
CA SER A 695 -9.95 9.23 -21.32
C SER A 695 -9.82 7.80 -21.87
N ASP A 696 -8.56 7.43 -22.19
CA ASP A 696 -8.20 6.14 -22.77
C ASP A 696 -7.82 5.12 -21.70
N VAL A 697 -7.29 5.59 -20.57
CA VAL A 697 -6.82 4.77 -19.48
C VAL A 697 -6.93 5.50 -18.14
N SER A 698 -7.22 4.75 -17.08
CA SER A 698 -7.27 5.25 -15.71
C SER A 698 -6.91 4.15 -14.72
N HIS A 699 -6.17 4.49 -13.66
CA HIS A 699 -6.11 3.62 -12.48
C HIS A 699 -7.18 4.02 -11.47
N LEU A 700 -7.55 3.07 -10.65
CA LEU A 700 -8.43 3.28 -9.49
C LEU A 700 -7.68 2.91 -8.22
N ASN A 701 -7.92 3.65 -7.12
CA ASN A 701 -7.51 3.20 -5.79
C ASN A 701 -8.72 2.59 -5.08
N LEU A 702 -8.78 1.25 -5.03
CA LEU A 702 -9.91 0.56 -4.38
C LEU A 702 -10.02 0.88 -2.88
N HIS A 703 -8.93 1.37 -2.29
CA HIS A 703 -8.87 1.84 -0.90
C HIS A 703 -9.43 3.27 -0.69
N LYS A 704 -9.94 3.90 -1.71
CA LYS A 704 -10.64 5.18 -1.63
C LYS A 704 -12.14 4.96 -1.84
N THR A 705 -12.62 5.06 -3.06
CA THR A 705 -14.06 4.97 -3.38
C THR A 705 -14.67 3.60 -3.11
N PHE A 706 -13.89 2.50 -3.17
CA PHE A 706 -14.39 1.13 -3.09
C PHE A 706 -14.04 0.39 -1.80
N CYS A 707 -13.90 1.12 -0.70
CA CYS A 707 -13.91 0.64 0.69
C CYS A 707 -12.81 -0.34 1.14
N ILE A 708 -11.76 -0.61 0.38
CA ILE A 708 -10.59 -1.29 0.95
C ILE A 708 -9.99 -0.38 2.02
N PRO A 709 -9.72 -0.86 3.25
CA PRO A 709 -9.20 -0.01 4.30
C PRO A 709 -7.79 0.51 4.00
N HIS A 710 -7.46 1.70 4.51
CA HIS A 710 -6.12 2.28 4.35
C HIS A 710 -5.05 1.59 5.19
N GLY A 711 -5.42 0.79 6.20
CA GLY A 711 -4.52 -0.10 6.93
C GLY A 711 -3.33 0.58 7.61
N GLY A 712 -3.48 1.85 7.99
CA GLY A 712 -2.39 2.61 8.62
C GLY A 712 -1.33 3.13 7.66
N GLY A 713 -1.57 3.05 6.35
CA GLY A 713 -0.63 3.61 5.39
C GLY A 713 -0.41 2.78 4.14
N GLY A 714 -1.43 2.60 3.40
CA GLY A 714 -1.39 1.91 2.14
C GLY A 714 -2.08 0.58 2.21
N PRO A 715 -2.78 0.26 1.25
CA PRO A 715 -3.13 -1.06 0.81
C PRO A 715 -2.73 -1.23 -0.62
N GLY A 716 -2.68 -2.45 -0.99
CA GLY A 716 -2.11 -2.83 -2.22
C GLY A 716 -3.07 -3.09 -3.35
N MET A 717 -3.96 -2.18 -3.77
CA MET A 717 -4.72 -2.36 -5.02
C MET A 717 -4.91 -1.05 -5.79
N GLY A 718 -4.49 -1.08 -7.06
CA GLY A 718 -4.65 0.00 -8.02
C GLY A 718 -5.00 -0.52 -9.42
N PRO A 719 -6.19 -1.13 -9.62
CA PRO A 719 -6.60 -1.66 -10.91
C PRO A 719 -6.53 -0.61 -12.02
N ILE A 720 -6.22 -1.07 -13.22
CA ILE A 720 -6.16 -0.22 -14.41
C ILE A 720 -7.25 -0.60 -15.41
N GLY A 721 -8.05 0.39 -15.79
CA GLY A 721 -9.09 0.30 -16.82
C GLY A 721 -8.66 1.00 -18.10
N VAL A 722 -8.99 0.41 -19.25
CA VAL A 722 -8.58 0.92 -20.55
C VAL A 722 -9.68 0.81 -21.60
N LYS A 723 -9.63 1.68 -22.61
CA LYS A 723 -10.41 1.52 -23.83
C LYS A 723 -9.90 0.34 -24.66
N SER A 724 -10.74 -0.20 -25.52
CA SER A 724 -10.49 -1.42 -26.31
C SER A 724 -9.17 -1.44 -27.07
N HIS A 725 -8.71 -0.32 -27.61
CA HIS A 725 -7.45 -0.24 -28.35
C HIS A 725 -6.21 -0.40 -27.46
N LEU A 726 -6.32 -0.15 -26.15
CA LEU A 726 -5.24 -0.35 -25.19
C LEU A 726 -5.32 -1.73 -24.48
N ALA A 727 -6.45 -2.45 -24.57
CA ALA A 727 -6.65 -3.74 -23.92
C ALA A 727 -5.56 -4.80 -24.24
N PRO A 728 -5.03 -4.91 -25.47
CA PRO A 728 -3.95 -5.84 -25.78
C PRO A 728 -2.62 -5.55 -25.07
N PHE A 729 -2.47 -4.36 -24.49
CA PHE A 729 -1.24 -3.87 -23.86
C PHE A 729 -1.28 -3.87 -22.34
N LEU A 730 -2.36 -4.38 -21.75
CA LEU A 730 -2.46 -4.59 -20.29
C LEU A 730 -1.38 -5.56 -19.79
N PRO A 731 -0.95 -5.45 -18.51
CA PRO A 731 0.03 -6.36 -17.94
C PRO A 731 -0.39 -7.83 -18.05
N GLY A 732 0.57 -8.70 -18.38
CA GLY A 732 0.45 -10.15 -18.29
C GLY A 732 1.25 -10.69 -17.12
N HIS A 733 1.27 -12.01 -16.98
CA HIS A 733 2.03 -12.70 -15.94
C HIS A 733 2.53 -14.05 -16.46
N ILE A 734 3.78 -14.38 -16.13
CA ILE A 734 4.44 -15.60 -16.63
C ILE A 734 3.72 -16.89 -16.20
N GLU A 735 3.15 -16.89 -14.99
CA GLU A 735 2.45 -18.04 -14.41
C GLU A 735 1.06 -18.31 -15.04
N ASN A 736 0.53 -17.37 -15.85
CA ASN A 736 -0.77 -17.56 -16.51
C ASN A 736 -0.71 -18.46 -17.74
N GLY A 737 0.48 -18.80 -18.23
CA GLY A 737 0.67 -19.61 -19.42
C GLY A 737 0.07 -19.02 -20.70
N VAL A 738 -0.30 -17.73 -20.72
CA VAL A 738 -0.83 -17.05 -21.91
C VAL A 738 0.31 -16.46 -22.70
N GLU A 739 0.61 -17.07 -23.84
CA GLU A 739 1.64 -16.61 -24.76
C GLU A 739 1.43 -15.14 -25.16
N GLY A 740 2.49 -14.33 -25.12
CA GLY A 740 2.47 -12.92 -25.52
C GLY A 740 1.95 -11.95 -24.46
N LYS A 741 1.57 -12.40 -23.26
CA LYS A 741 1.24 -11.55 -22.12
C LYS A 741 2.44 -11.39 -21.18
N GLU A 742 3.40 -10.65 -21.62
CA GLU A 742 4.57 -10.21 -20.85
C GLU A 742 4.27 -8.87 -20.13
N PHE A 743 5.25 -8.30 -19.46
CA PHE A 743 5.17 -7.02 -18.76
C PHE A 743 4.42 -7.06 -17.42
N ALA A 744 4.75 -8.03 -16.60
CA ALA A 744 4.29 -8.05 -15.20
C ALA A 744 4.73 -6.79 -14.45
N VAL A 745 3.83 -6.24 -13.63
CA VAL A 745 4.08 -5.06 -12.78
C VAL A 745 4.04 -5.40 -11.29
N SER A 746 3.66 -6.63 -10.94
CA SER A 746 3.66 -7.17 -9.58
C SER A 746 4.00 -8.66 -9.56
N ALA A 747 4.33 -9.19 -8.37
CA ALA A 747 4.76 -10.57 -8.19
C ALA A 747 3.67 -11.61 -8.50
N ALA A 748 2.40 -11.25 -8.34
CA ALA A 748 1.25 -12.14 -8.59
C ALA A 748 0.27 -11.50 -9.56
N ASP A 749 -0.44 -12.33 -10.35
CA ASP A 749 -1.30 -11.87 -11.44
C ASP A 749 -2.48 -11.01 -10.99
N LEU A 750 -3.08 -11.30 -9.84
CA LEU A 750 -4.15 -10.48 -9.26
C LEU A 750 -3.65 -9.49 -8.20
N GLY A 751 -2.34 -9.24 -8.15
CA GLY A 751 -1.75 -8.32 -7.18
C GLY A 751 -2.08 -8.71 -5.74
N SER A 752 -2.93 -7.94 -5.08
CA SER A 752 -3.39 -8.21 -3.70
C SER A 752 -4.77 -8.87 -3.70
N ALA A 753 -4.86 -10.09 -4.17
CA ALA A 753 -6.11 -10.78 -4.46
C ALA A 753 -7.04 -10.92 -3.25
N SER A 754 -6.51 -11.17 -2.04
CA SER A 754 -7.33 -11.46 -0.85
C SER A 754 -8.17 -10.26 -0.35
N ILE A 755 -7.91 -9.06 -0.83
CA ILE A 755 -8.70 -7.87 -0.48
C ILE A 755 -9.69 -7.44 -1.58
N LEU A 756 -9.69 -8.10 -2.74
CA LEU A 756 -10.71 -7.87 -3.79
C LEU A 756 -12.16 -8.14 -3.32
N PRO A 757 -12.40 -9.15 -2.46
CA PRO A 757 -13.72 -9.37 -1.86
C PRO A 757 -14.34 -8.14 -1.23
N ILE A 758 -13.54 -7.24 -0.63
CA ILE A 758 -14.04 -6.02 0.04
C ILE A 758 -14.75 -5.10 -0.96
N SER A 759 -14.09 -4.76 -2.07
CA SER A 759 -14.67 -3.88 -3.09
C SER A 759 -15.85 -4.56 -3.81
N TRP A 760 -15.77 -5.86 -4.05
CA TRP A 760 -16.89 -6.61 -4.60
C TRP A 760 -18.12 -6.56 -3.69
N ALA A 761 -17.93 -6.78 -2.39
CA ALA A 761 -18.97 -6.74 -1.38
C ALA A 761 -19.62 -5.35 -1.29
N TYR A 762 -18.80 -4.28 -1.26
CA TYR A 762 -19.30 -2.90 -1.28
C TYR A 762 -20.19 -2.62 -2.49
N ILE A 763 -19.71 -2.94 -3.70
CA ILE A 763 -20.48 -2.73 -4.93
C ILE A 763 -21.78 -3.56 -4.91
N ALA A 764 -21.73 -4.80 -4.42
CA ALA A 764 -22.90 -5.68 -4.35
C ALA A 764 -23.95 -5.19 -3.35
N MET A 765 -23.54 -4.67 -2.19
CA MET A 765 -24.47 -4.16 -1.18
C MET A 765 -25.04 -2.78 -1.53
N MET A 766 -24.28 -1.95 -2.25
CA MET A 766 -24.76 -0.63 -2.67
C MET A 766 -25.65 -0.70 -3.93
N GLY A 767 -25.34 -1.56 -4.88
CA GLY A 767 -26.01 -1.57 -6.18
C GLY A 767 -25.83 -0.27 -6.98
N ALA A 768 -26.46 -0.16 -8.14
CA ALA A 768 -26.34 1.03 -8.98
C ALA A 768 -26.83 2.31 -8.29
N ASP A 769 -28.00 2.23 -7.67
CA ASP A 769 -28.66 3.38 -7.04
C ASP A 769 -27.92 3.83 -5.78
N GLY A 770 -27.48 2.89 -4.94
CA GLY A 770 -26.75 3.19 -3.72
C GLY A 770 -25.39 3.81 -3.98
N LEU A 771 -24.65 3.32 -4.99
CA LEU A 771 -23.37 3.92 -5.41
C LEU A 771 -23.56 5.36 -5.92
N THR A 772 -24.62 5.59 -6.70
CA THR A 772 -24.97 6.94 -7.20
C THR A 772 -25.36 7.86 -6.05
N GLU A 773 -26.14 7.36 -5.09
CA GLU A 773 -26.51 8.13 -3.89
C GLU A 773 -25.29 8.46 -3.04
N ALA A 774 -24.39 7.51 -2.80
CA ALA A 774 -23.13 7.77 -2.08
C ALA A 774 -22.32 8.92 -2.69
N THR A 775 -22.20 8.93 -4.02
CA THR A 775 -21.53 10.06 -4.72
C THR A 775 -22.24 11.39 -4.52
N LYS A 776 -23.57 11.41 -4.61
CA LYS A 776 -24.38 12.62 -4.37
C LYS A 776 -24.22 13.13 -2.94
N VAL A 777 -24.21 12.22 -1.96
CA VAL A 777 -24.03 12.54 -0.54
C VAL A 777 -22.62 13.06 -0.27
N ALA A 778 -21.58 12.47 -0.90
CA ALA A 778 -20.20 12.98 -0.79
C ALA A 778 -20.09 14.43 -1.26
N ILE A 779 -20.74 14.75 -2.37
CA ILE A 779 -20.82 16.15 -2.89
C ILE A 779 -21.61 17.05 -1.94
N LEU A 780 -22.71 16.56 -1.38
CA LEU A 780 -23.50 17.30 -0.40
C LEU A 780 -22.69 17.61 0.85
N ASN A 781 -22.00 16.61 1.42
CA ASN A 781 -21.17 16.78 2.63
C ASN A 781 -20.06 17.82 2.42
N ALA A 782 -19.37 17.76 1.27
CA ALA A 782 -18.32 18.73 0.93
C ALA A 782 -18.87 20.15 0.79
N ASN A 783 -19.99 20.33 0.10
CA ASN A 783 -20.63 21.63 -0.05
C ASN A 783 -21.21 22.16 1.26
N TYR A 784 -21.70 21.30 2.13
CA TYR A 784 -22.18 21.66 3.46
C TYR A 784 -21.02 22.19 4.32
N VAL A 785 -19.92 21.46 4.43
CA VAL A 785 -18.72 21.88 5.15
C VAL A 785 -18.17 23.20 4.59
N MET A 786 -18.07 23.28 3.27
CA MET A 786 -17.61 24.50 2.58
C MET A 786 -18.48 25.71 2.96
N GLU A 787 -19.80 25.60 2.88
CA GLU A 787 -20.71 26.72 3.18
C GLU A 787 -20.72 27.11 4.66
N ARG A 788 -20.61 26.14 5.57
CA ARG A 788 -20.47 26.36 7.01
C ARG A 788 -19.17 27.13 7.35
N LEU A 789 -18.08 26.80 6.67
CA LEU A 789 -16.76 27.39 6.94
C LEU A 789 -16.53 28.70 6.17
N ARG A 790 -17.17 28.91 5.02
CA ARG A 790 -16.97 30.09 4.15
C ARG A 790 -17.07 31.47 4.83
N PRO A 791 -17.94 31.72 5.82
CA PRO A 791 -17.97 32.99 6.53
C PRO A 791 -16.73 33.24 7.40
N HIS A 792 -15.96 32.23 7.73
CA HIS A 792 -14.82 32.25 8.65
C HIS A 792 -13.47 32.04 7.96
N TYR A 793 -13.48 31.31 6.86
CA TYR A 793 -12.28 30.94 6.10
C TYR A 793 -12.51 31.15 4.60
N PRO A 794 -11.58 31.78 3.87
CA PRO A 794 -11.64 31.81 2.42
C PRO A 794 -11.60 30.42 1.82
N VAL A 795 -12.46 30.14 0.83
CA VAL A 795 -12.41 28.93 0.01
C VAL A 795 -11.72 29.27 -1.30
N LEU A 796 -10.61 28.58 -1.60
CA LEU A 796 -9.71 29.01 -2.68
C LEU A 796 -10.31 28.81 -4.07
N TYR A 797 -10.89 27.64 -4.32
CA TYR A 797 -11.49 27.30 -5.62
C TYR A 797 -12.94 26.87 -5.48
N ARG A 798 -13.75 27.29 -6.43
CA ARG A 798 -15.17 26.88 -6.57
C ARG A 798 -15.52 26.85 -8.05
N GLY A 799 -16.41 25.94 -8.45
CA GLY A 799 -16.98 25.92 -9.79
C GLY A 799 -17.81 27.18 -10.14
N THR A 800 -18.25 27.27 -11.38
CA THR A 800 -18.99 28.43 -11.92
C THR A 800 -20.24 28.82 -11.12
N ASN A 801 -20.90 27.85 -10.50
CA ASN A 801 -22.07 28.06 -9.64
C ASN A 801 -21.71 28.20 -8.15
N GLY A 802 -20.44 28.39 -7.80
CA GLY A 802 -19.99 28.56 -6.43
C GLY A 802 -19.96 27.27 -5.61
N ARG A 803 -20.07 26.10 -6.26
CA ARG A 803 -20.05 24.76 -5.65
C ARG A 803 -18.67 24.12 -5.74
N VAL A 804 -18.45 23.15 -4.87
CA VAL A 804 -17.25 22.27 -4.90
C VAL A 804 -17.67 20.83 -5.22
N ALA A 805 -16.72 20.00 -5.62
CA ALA A 805 -16.95 18.58 -5.85
C ALA A 805 -17.12 17.81 -4.52
N HIS A 806 -16.34 16.77 -4.29
CA HIS A 806 -16.37 15.96 -3.05
C HIS A 806 -15.41 16.46 -1.97
N GLU A 807 -14.66 17.51 -2.24
CA GLU A 807 -13.66 18.11 -1.34
C GLU A 807 -13.57 19.62 -1.55
N CYS A 808 -13.02 20.34 -0.59
CA CYS A 808 -12.83 21.77 -0.70
C CYS A 808 -11.46 22.21 -0.16
N ILE A 809 -10.92 23.32 -0.68
CA ILE A 809 -9.65 23.89 -0.26
C ILE A 809 -9.88 25.17 0.53
N ILE A 810 -9.47 25.15 1.78
CA ILE A 810 -9.52 26.27 2.70
C ILE A 810 -8.20 27.03 2.63
N ASP A 811 -8.23 28.30 2.28
CA ASP A 811 -7.05 29.16 2.15
C ASP A 811 -6.67 29.81 3.47
N ILE A 812 -5.54 29.41 4.04
CA ILE A 812 -5.05 29.95 5.32
C ILE A 812 -4.10 31.11 5.12
N ARG A 813 -3.59 31.34 3.92
CA ARG A 813 -2.59 32.39 3.65
C ARG A 813 -3.01 33.80 4.09
N PRO A 814 -4.22 34.31 3.76
CA PRO A 814 -4.66 35.61 4.25
C PRO A 814 -4.79 35.67 5.77
N LEU A 815 -5.21 34.55 6.38
CA LEU A 815 -5.39 34.50 7.83
C LEU A 815 -4.03 34.44 8.55
N LYS A 816 -3.04 33.81 7.95
CA LYS A 816 -1.66 33.77 8.45
C LYS A 816 -1.03 35.16 8.41
N GLU A 817 -1.24 35.92 7.33
CA GLU A 817 -0.80 37.31 7.24
C GLU A 817 -1.46 38.20 8.31
N GLU A 818 -2.73 37.95 8.59
CA GLU A 818 -3.53 38.69 9.56
C GLU A 818 -3.17 38.34 11.01
N THR A 819 -2.94 37.10 11.34
CA THR A 819 -2.89 36.58 12.73
C THR A 819 -1.52 36.02 13.13
N GLY A 820 -0.66 35.66 12.17
CA GLY A 820 0.59 34.95 12.38
C GLY A 820 0.44 33.42 12.53
N ILE A 821 -0.80 32.90 12.56
CA ILE A 821 -1.10 31.47 12.76
C ILE A 821 -1.09 30.74 11.42
N SER A 822 -0.36 29.64 11.36
CA SER A 822 -0.18 28.83 10.15
C SER A 822 -1.23 27.71 10.02
N GLU A 823 -1.31 27.11 8.83
CA GLU A 823 -2.09 25.91 8.58
C GLU A 823 -1.64 24.72 9.46
N GLU A 824 -0.35 24.66 9.80
CA GLU A 824 0.18 23.64 10.71
C GLU A 824 -0.34 23.86 12.14
N ASP A 825 -0.39 25.10 12.64
CA ASP A 825 -0.92 25.42 13.96
C ASP A 825 -2.39 25.02 14.09
N ILE A 826 -3.19 25.27 13.04
CA ILE A 826 -4.59 24.85 12.97
C ILE A 826 -4.68 23.30 12.99
N ALA A 827 -3.86 22.63 12.21
CA ALA A 827 -3.83 21.18 12.15
C ALA A 827 -3.50 20.55 13.51
N LYS A 828 -2.48 21.06 14.20
CA LYS A 828 -2.13 20.59 15.55
C LYS A 828 -3.24 20.89 16.56
N ARG A 829 -3.89 22.06 16.45
CA ARG A 829 -5.00 22.43 17.34
C ARG A 829 -6.24 21.52 17.15
N LEU A 830 -6.53 21.10 15.92
CA LEU A 830 -7.60 20.12 15.65
C LEU A 830 -7.43 18.82 16.42
N MET A 831 -6.20 18.38 16.69
CA MET A 831 -5.95 17.19 17.53
C MET A 831 -6.49 17.37 18.96
N ASP A 832 -6.42 18.59 19.53
CA ASP A 832 -7.01 18.89 20.85
C ASP A 832 -8.54 18.84 20.81
N TYR A 833 -9.14 19.14 19.66
CA TYR A 833 -10.59 18.99 19.42
C TYR A 833 -10.99 17.54 19.10
N GLY A 834 -10.04 16.60 19.03
CA GLY A 834 -10.29 15.18 18.77
C GLY A 834 -10.52 14.88 17.28
N PHE A 835 -9.75 15.51 16.40
CA PHE A 835 -9.73 15.25 14.97
C PHE A 835 -8.33 14.93 14.45
N HIS A 836 -8.28 14.08 13.46
CA HIS A 836 -7.18 14.07 12.51
C HIS A 836 -7.30 15.31 11.62
N ALA A 837 -6.22 16.05 11.42
CA ALA A 837 -6.28 17.24 10.59
C ALA A 837 -6.47 16.92 9.09
N PRO A 838 -7.06 17.84 8.31
CA PRO A 838 -7.08 17.75 6.84
C PRO A 838 -5.68 17.73 6.22
N THR A 839 -5.60 17.44 4.93
CA THR A 839 -4.35 17.47 4.18
C THR A 839 -3.82 18.91 4.12
N MET A 840 -2.56 19.10 4.54
CA MET A 840 -1.92 20.41 4.60
C MET A 840 -1.13 20.73 3.34
N SER A 841 -1.17 22.00 2.91
CA SER A 841 -0.30 22.57 1.86
C SER A 841 -0.28 21.76 0.56
N PHE A 842 -1.42 21.17 0.18
CA PHE A 842 -1.61 20.46 -1.07
C PHE A 842 -3.00 20.76 -1.66
N PRO A 843 -3.14 20.97 -2.98
CA PRO A 843 -2.06 21.17 -3.97
C PRO A 843 -1.37 22.54 -3.87
N VAL A 844 -1.92 23.43 -3.07
CA VAL A 844 -1.43 24.81 -2.88
C VAL A 844 -0.83 24.95 -1.48
N ALA A 845 0.38 25.48 -1.39
CA ALA A 845 1.02 25.75 -0.10
C ALA A 845 0.19 26.74 0.75
N GLY A 846 0.11 26.50 2.05
CA GLY A 846 -0.62 27.35 2.98
C GLY A 846 -2.13 27.12 2.97
N THR A 847 -2.59 25.95 2.56
CA THR A 847 -4.01 25.58 2.52
C THR A 847 -4.30 24.31 3.32
N LEU A 848 -5.58 24.07 3.58
CA LEU A 848 -6.11 22.81 4.12
C LEU A 848 -7.11 22.24 3.12
N MET A 849 -6.91 21.00 2.68
CA MET A 849 -7.83 20.29 1.79
C MET A 849 -8.70 19.34 2.61
N VAL A 850 -10.00 19.55 2.58
CA VAL A 850 -11.00 18.82 3.39
C VAL A 850 -11.85 17.93 2.48
N GLU A 851 -11.85 16.64 2.73
CA GLU A 851 -12.76 15.65 2.12
C GLU A 851 -13.58 14.96 3.21
N PRO A 852 -14.84 15.40 3.44
CA PRO A 852 -15.77 14.69 4.31
C PRO A 852 -16.51 13.66 3.47
N THR A 853 -16.14 12.39 3.56
CA THR A 853 -16.76 11.33 2.76
C THR A 853 -18.28 11.20 2.98
N GLU A 854 -18.96 10.42 2.15
CA GLU A 854 -20.39 10.17 2.30
C GLU A 854 -20.76 9.41 3.58
N SER A 855 -19.80 8.71 4.19
CA SER A 855 -20.06 7.89 5.38
C SER A 855 -20.11 8.68 6.69
N GLU A 856 -19.72 9.96 6.67
CA GLU A 856 -19.77 10.82 7.86
C GLU A 856 -21.18 11.44 8.05
N ASP A 857 -21.68 11.37 9.28
CA ASP A 857 -22.99 11.89 9.62
C ASP A 857 -22.98 13.40 9.90
N LEU A 858 -24.16 14.01 9.93
CA LEU A 858 -24.32 15.45 10.15
C LEU A 858 -23.76 15.91 11.50
N GLU A 859 -23.86 15.10 12.56
CA GLU A 859 -23.36 15.47 13.89
C GLU A 859 -21.83 15.59 13.86
N GLU A 860 -21.14 14.67 13.18
CA GLU A 860 -19.69 14.71 13.05
C GLU A 860 -19.22 15.85 12.14
N LEU A 861 -19.94 16.12 11.05
CA LEU A 861 -19.65 17.28 10.18
C LEU A 861 -19.85 18.60 10.93
N ASP A 862 -20.90 18.70 11.73
CA ASP A 862 -21.13 19.88 12.59
C ASP A 862 -20.02 20.03 13.65
N ARG A 863 -19.64 18.92 14.29
CA ARG A 863 -18.54 18.90 15.28
C ARG A 863 -17.22 19.41 14.65
N PHE A 864 -16.93 19.00 13.43
CA PHE A 864 -15.74 19.48 12.69
C PHE A 864 -15.84 20.97 12.35
N CYS A 865 -16.96 21.40 11.80
CA CYS A 865 -17.17 22.83 11.46
C CYS A 865 -17.09 23.72 12.70
N ASP A 866 -17.71 23.31 13.81
CA ASP A 866 -17.69 24.04 15.07
C ASP A 866 -16.27 24.12 15.64
N ALA A 867 -15.47 23.06 15.54
CA ALA A 867 -14.05 23.08 15.93
C ALA A 867 -13.26 24.08 15.09
N MET A 868 -13.43 24.07 13.76
CA MET A 868 -12.77 25.02 12.87
C MET A 868 -13.19 26.47 13.19
N ILE A 869 -14.48 26.72 13.43
CA ILE A 869 -14.99 28.07 13.79
C ILE A 869 -14.39 28.52 15.11
N ALA A 870 -14.36 27.65 16.13
CA ALA A 870 -13.74 27.96 17.42
C ALA A 870 -12.23 28.27 17.28
N ILE A 871 -11.51 27.51 16.44
CA ILE A 871 -10.10 27.79 16.13
C ILE A 871 -9.96 29.16 15.46
N ARG A 872 -10.88 29.56 14.58
CA ARG A 872 -10.87 30.92 14.00
C ARG A 872 -11.08 32.00 15.04
N GLU A 873 -11.90 31.76 16.04
CA GLU A 873 -12.06 32.68 17.19
C GLU A 873 -10.78 32.76 18.03
N GLU A 874 -10.11 31.62 18.27
CA GLU A 874 -8.80 31.60 18.94
C GLU A 874 -7.75 32.40 18.16
N MET A 875 -7.71 32.29 16.81
CA MET A 875 -6.84 33.12 15.95
C MET A 875 -7.13 34.60 16.08
N THR A 876 -8.41 34.99 16.25
CA THR A 876 -8.81 36.40 16.45
C THR A 876 -8.32 36.93 17.78
N LYS A 877 -8.28 36.12 18.84
CA LYS A 877 -7.71 36.54 20.13
C LYS A 877 -6.20 36.79 20.02
N VAL A 878 -5.48 35.99 19.26
CA VAL A 878 -4.05 36.25 18.97
C VAL A 878 -3.88 37.52 18.20
N LYS A 879 -4.66 37.79 17.15
CA LYS A 879 -4.65 39.03 16.39
C LYS A 879 -4.88 40.24 17.27
N ASN A 880 -5.82 40.18 18.20
CA ASN A 880 -6.18 41.28 19.10
C ASN A 880 -5.19 41.46 20.26
N GLY A 881 -4.18 40.60 20.39
CA GLY A 881 -3.19 40.65 21.46
C GLY A 881 -3.70 40.16 22.84
N GLU A 882 -4.85 39.47 22.88
CA GLU A 882 -5.33 38.80 24.09
C GLU A 882 -4.41 37.62 24.47
N TRP A 883 -3.87 36.93 23.46
CA TRP A 883 -2.84 35.95 23.62
C TRP A 883 -1.59 36.30 22.81
N PRO A 884 -0.38 36.15 23.37
CA PRO A 884 0.86 36.35 22.60
C PRO A 884 0.97 35.37 21.44
N LEU A 885 1.58 35.83 20.35
CA LEU A 885 1.78 34.95 19.18
C LEU A 885 2.62 33.70 19.50
N GLU A 886 3.61 33.87 20.34
CA GLU A 886 4.56 32.80 20.71
C GLU A 886 4.04 31.87 21.80
N ASN A 887 2.91 32.22 22.47
CA ASN A 887 2.36 31.43 23.57
C ASN A 887 0.83 31.52 23.59
N ASN A 888 0.20 30.63 22.85
CA ASN A 888 -1.26 30.52 22.74
C ASN A 888 -1.65 29.04 22.47
N PRO A 889 -2.95 28.69 22.55
CA PRO A 889 -3.39 27.30 22.38
C PRO A 889 -3.04 26.67 21.03
N LEU A 890 -2.90 27.48 19.97
CA LEU A 890 -2.64 26.98 18.61
C LEU A 890 -1.16 26.60 18.43
N VAL A 891 -0.23 27.46 18.82
CA VAL A 891 1.21 27.19 18.67
C VAL A 891 1.71 26.15 19.68
N ASN A 892 1.04 26.00 20.83
CA ASN A 892 1.36 25.02 21.84
C ASN A 892 0.67 23.66 21.63
N ALA A 893 -0.26 23.57 20.68
CA ALA A 893 -0.95 22.31 20.36
C ALA A 893 -0.01 21.29 19.71
N PRO A 894 -0.29 19.97 19.87
CA PRO A 894 -1.35 19.40 20.70
C PRO A 894 -0.96 19.35 22.19
N HIS A 895 -1.97 19.39 23.06
CA HIS A 895 -1.81 19.27 24.50
C HIS A 895 -1.99 17.82 24.94
N THR A 896 -1.08 17.34 25.76
CA THR A 896 -1.12 15.96 26.31
C THR A 896 -1.81 15.88 27.65
N GLN A 897 -2.08 14.67 28.12
CA GLN A 897 -2.56 14.44 29.48
C GLN A 897 -1.54 14.91 30.53
N VAL A 898 -0.26 14.86 30.24
CA VAL A 898 0.81 15.35 31.11
C VAL A 898 0.74 16.87 31.26
N ASP A 899 0.42 17.61 30.20
CA ASP A 899 0.21 19.06 30.28
C ASP A 899 -0.89 19.43 31.26
N LEU A 900 -1.99 18.66 31.27
CA LEU A 900 -3.10 18.91 32.22
C LEU A 900 -2.68 18.78 33.69
N MET A 901 -1.71 17.88 33.97
CA MET A 901 -1.26 17.56 35.33
C MET A 901 -0.08 18.39 35.80
N GLU A 902 0.47 19.29 34.99
CA GLU A 902 1.56 20.18 35.39
C GLU A 902 1.18 20.98 36.64
N GLU A 903 2.05 21.03 37.65
CA GLU A 903 1.80 21.77 38.89
C GLU A 903 1.69 23.27 38.63
N GLN A 904 2.60 23.82 37.83
CA GLN A 904 2.59 25.22 37.38
C GLN A 904 2.05 25.32 35.96
N TRP A 905 1.20 26.34 35.72
CA TRP A 905 0.62 26.62 34.43
C TRP A 905 0.98 28.02 33.99
N ASP A 906 2.10 28.15 33.29
CA ASP A 906 2.66 29.45 32.90
C ASP A 906 2.16 29.92 31.50
N ARG A 907 0.94 29.48 31.13
CA ARG A 907 0.32 29.83 29.84
C ARG A 907 -0.78 30.88 30.04
N PRO A 908 -0.94 31.85 29.11
CA PRO A 908 -1.93 32.94 29.22
C PRO A 908 -3.40 32.49 29.02
N TYR A 909 -3.64 31.20 28.92
CA TYR A 909 -4.96 30.58 28.72
C TYR A 909 -5.16 29.45 29.73
N PRO A 910 -6.40 29.14 30.13
CA PRO A 910 -6.67 28.10 31.16
C PRO A 910 -6.49 26.69 30.58
N ARG A 911 -6.19 25.73 31.44
CA ARG A 911 -6.10 24.30 31.14
C ARG A 911 -7.34 23.75 30.42
N GLU A 912 -8.53 24.28 30.81
CA GLU A 912 -9.77 23.85 30.17
C GLU A 912 -9.79 24.19 28.66
N ILE A 913 -9.40 25.41 28.28
CA ILE A 913 -9.27 25.78 26.88
C ILE A 913 -8.20 24.93 26.16
N ALA A 914 -7.08 24.67 26.83
CA ALA A 914 -6.01 23.84 26.29
C ALA A 914 -6.50 22.42 25.95
N CYS A 915 -7.02 21.73 26.97
CA CYS A 915 -7.23 20.28 26.93
C CYS A 915 -8.67 19.87 26.58
N PHE A 916 -9.65 20.70 26.91
CA PHE A 916 -11.09 20.42 26.69
C PHE A 916 -11.80 21.59 25.99
N PRO A 917 -11.37 21.93 24.74
CA PRO A 917 -11.82 23.16 24.07
C PRO A 917 -13.29 23.11 23.63
N SER A 918 -13.97 21.97 23.71
CA SER A 918 -15.38 21.83 23.32
C SER A 918 -16.18 20.97 24.31
N ALA A 919 -17.51 21.03 24.20
CA ALA A 919 -18.40 20.15 24.97
C ALA A 919 -18.21 18.67 24.58
N ALA A 920 -17.90 18.38 23.32
CA ALA A 920 -17.63 17.03 22.84
C ALA A 920 -16.36 16.46 23.50
N THR A 921 -15.29 17.23 23.59
CA THR A 921 -14.04 16.79 24.23
C THR A 921 -14.17 16.61 25.73
N LYS A 922 -15.13 17.30 26.38
CA LYS A 922 -15.45 17.04 27.81
C LYS A 922 -16.17 15.70 28.00
N ARG A 923 -16.94 15.24 27.04
CA ARG A 923 -17.64 13.94 27.11
C ARG A 923 -16.72 12.77 26.75
N SER A 924 -15.94 12.93 25.69
CA SER A 924 -15.01 11.91 25.20
C SER A 924 -13.76 12.58 24.64
N LYS A 925 -12.63 12.39 25.29
CA LYS A 925 -11.35 13.01 24.92
C LYS A 925 -10.42 11.96 24.32
N TYR A 926 -10.00 12.19 23.08
CA TYR A 926 -8.79 11.57 22.55
C TYR A 926 -7.56 12.36 23.03
N TRP A 927 -6.57 11.68 23.56
CA TRP A 927 -5.35 12.28 24.08
C TRP A 927 -4.16 12.01 23.15
N PRO A 928 -3.59 13.04 22.48
CA PRO A 928 -2.25 12.92 21.89
C PRO A 928 -1.25 12.49 22.97
N THR A 929 -0.35 11.59 22.63
CA THR A 929 0.60 11.03 23.61
C THR A 929 1.91 11.78 23.69
N VAL A 930 2.18 12.65 22.71
CA VAL A 930 3.34 13.55 22.64
C VAL A 930 2.87 14.95 22.26
N ASN A 931 3.62 15.97 22.68
CA ASN A 931 3.43 17.32 22.20
C ASN A 931 3.91 17.46 20.75
N ARG A 932 3.88 18.69 20.18
CA ARG A 932 4.32 18.96 18.81
C ARG A 932 5.72 18.40 18.57
N VAL A 933 5.84 17.57 17.55
CA VAL A 933 7.10 16.90 17.21
C VAL A 933 8.02 17.85 16.47
N ASP A 934 9.29 17.91 16.87
CA ASP A 934 10.32 18.69 16.19
C ASP A 934 10.84 17.95 14.95
N ASN A 935 10.33 18.38 13.78
CA ASN A 935 10.72 17.79 12.50
C ASN A 935 12.16 18.13 12.11
N VAL A 936 12.67 19.32 12.48
CA VAL A 936 14.03 19.76 12.14
C VAL A 936 15.06 18.97 12.93
N TYR A 937 14.80 18.78 14.22
CA TYR A 937 15.65 17.92 15.06
C TYR A 937 15.70 16.49 14.50
N GLY A 938 14.54 15.91 14.18
CA GLY A 938 14.45 14.55 13.64
C GLY A 938 15.15 14.36 12.29
N ASP A 939 15.14 15.36 11.42
CA ASP A 939 15.86 15.29 10.14
C ASP A 939 17.40 15.36 10.30
N ARG A 940 17.88 15.99 11.36
CA ARG A 940 19.30 16.06 11.70
C ARG A 940 19.79 14.82 12.46
N ASN A 941 18.89 14.17 13.20
CA ASN A 941 19.19 13.06 14.11
C ASN A 941 18.34 11.83 13.72
N LEU A 942 18.60 11.25 12.56
CA LEU A 942 17.78 10.18 11.94
C LEU A 942 17.71 8.89 12.75
N VAL A 943 18.70 8.62 13.58
CA VAL A 943 18.77 7.45 14.46
C VAL A 943 18.98 7.98 15.86
N CYS A 944 18.29 7.40 16.85
CA CYS A 944 18.66 7.59 18.25
C CYS A 944 20.10 7.08 18.41
N SER A 945 21.07 7.96 18.35
CA SER A 945 22.33 7.69 19.04
C SER A 945 21.96 7.70 20.51
N CYS A 946 21.98 6.54 21.16
CA CYS A 946 22.10 6.54 22.62
C CYS A 946 23.23 7.48 22.94
N PRO A 947 23.03 8.56 23.72
CA PRO A 947 24.11 9.43 24.09
C PRO A 947 25.22 8.54 24.69
N GLY A 948 26.46 8.76 24.28
CA GLY A 948 27.59 8.04 24.85
C GLY A 948 27.59 8.20 26.37
N ILE A 949 28.19 7.28 27.07
CA ILE A 949 28.22 7.28 28.55
C ILE A 949 28.76 8.60 29.13
N GLU A 950 29.56 9.32 28.35
CA GLU A 950 30.05 10.65 28.68
C GLU A 950 28.96 11.72 28.85
N ASN A 951 27.77 11.50 28.32
CA ASN A 951 26.64 12.41 28.51
C ASN A 951 25.85 12.15 29.81
N TYR A 952 26.24 11.12 30.57
CA TYR A 952 25.67 10.78 31.88
C TYR A 952 26.66 11.02 33.02
N GLU A 953 27.87 11.59 32.74
CA GLU A 953 28.78 12.10 33.74
C GLU A 953 28.29 13.47 34.19
N GLU A 954 27.81 13.57 35.46
CA GLU A 954 27.54 14.85 36.12
C GLU A 954 28.84 15.52 36.62
#